data_ce220217f5ee8f544259b388ce7a45ea
#
_entry.id   ce220217f5ee8f544259b388ce7a45ea
#
_cell.length_a   1.000
_cell.length_b   1.000
_cell.length_c   1.000
_cell.angle_alpha   90.00
_cell.angle_beta   90.00
_cell.angle_gamma   90.00
#
_symmetry.space_group_name_H-M   'P 1'
#
loop_
_entity.id
_entity.type
_entity.pdbx_description
1 polymer ?
#
loop_
_entity_poly.entity_id
_entity_poly.type
_entity_poly.pdbx_seq_one_letter_code
_entity_poly.pdbx_strand_id
1 'polypeptide(L)'
;MKKIYSLICALLLAQGAMAIDYDQLKKSGKINAASKLELAKLQTQEENAIAQSKATGNSLKALRKQMDNRTLRAIVKMTPGCDAATLEAEGVTLSTVVNHFAIGTIRLDKLESLAERNDIEFISFAKRKKRLLLNKAHKATGVDKIQLGTDLKQPYTGKGVAIGVLDDGFDPNHIMFLDDKGKSRFKMIGYAAKEGDALTYLTTPDEIAAFKTDDEQESHATHVSGIAAGCYQGAAYQTKGVAPDADLLMGPIPYHETDYDVFDKMVNWCKTNGNKRLVLNMSYGANAGSHDTTDPEAAFIDEFIKKYDVVVCIAAGNEADYNIVQRRTFTGAENETMKAAYYSDLDGDGEIDVPELYNYFTVTNPEQQVEIDIVVYNSNTGSIKKTWKFVNAANPNGKKQTYSNSTFKGTVSVESENIDNGMKGYLLTISDITLLANNCSLGYEVRGKAGQTVTSYLESITFFDTDVPKCDMDMTHDGTINTIACGTEPIVVGSFNTAVSYKSIDGATYGIKDVFYGTKFGNKTGNISFFSSYGKLADNRVLPHVCAPGMLLISSFNRYTESLEEEVAQQITEGGAVYEFGQMSGTSMATPYMSGICALWLEADPTLTHTQIRDIAQKTAISDNHCTTDNYYTKAGDGNQAGSGKIDAYAGLKYILDQKATGLSPIAAGKDFMLRSLNGNTFEAYTAGAVAMTATLYNMYGHQVASVSNAGNTVTISAEGQKKGVYILRISDGKQTHAQKVVVR
;
A
#
# COMPACT_ATOMS: atom_id res chain seq x y z
N MET A 1 -61.43 -19.44 27.33
CA MET A 1 -60.33 -18.59 26.96
C MET A 1 -60.12 -18.41 25.44
N LYS A 2 -60.39 -19.36 24.58
CA LYS A 2 -60.28 -19.19 23.09
C LYS A 2 -61.34 -18.23 22.47
N LYS A 3 -62.51 -18.01 23.09
CA LYS A 3 -63.51 -17.06 22.58
C LYS A 3 -63.24 -15.59 22.95
N ILE A 4 -62.43 -15.32 23.96
CA ILE A 4 -62.06 -13.96 24.38
C ILE A 4 -60.96 -13.42 23.48
N TYR A 5 -60.04 -14.28 22.99
CA TYR A 5 -59.00 -13.87 22.05
C TYR A 5 -59.58 -13.52 20.66
N SER A 6 -60.63 -14.24 20.22
CA SER A 6 -61.28 -13.95 18.94
C SER A 6 -62.08 -12.60 18.95
N LEU A 7 -62.58 -12.19 20.12
CA LEU A 7 -63.33 -10.93 20.26
C LEU A 7 -62.41 -9.71 20.39
N ILE A 8 -61.19 -9.90 20.96
CA ILE A 8 -60.17 -8.86 21.05
C ILE A 8 -59.53 -8.59 19.69
N CYS A 9 -59.32 -9.63 18.87
CA CYS A 9 -58.89 -9.47 17.47
C CYS A 9 -59.96 -8.82 16.58
N ALA A 10 -61.27 -9.06 16.82
CA ALA A 10 -62.34 -8.44 16.04
C ALA A 10 -62.66 -6.96 16.43
N LEU A 11 -62.33 -6.54 17.66
CA LEU A 11 -62.43 -5.14 18.11
C LEU A 11 -61.23 -4.28 17.72
N LEU A 12 -60.11 -4.85 17.32
CA LEU A 12 -58.91 -4.13 16.78
C LEU A 12 -59.06 -3.88 15.27
N LEU A 13 -59.99 -4.52 14.58
CA LEU A 13 -60.30 -4.33 13.15
C LEU A 13 -61.26 -3.18 12.83
N ALA A 14 -61.76 -2.44 13.83
CA ALA A 14 -62.80 -1.41 13.63
C ALA A 14 -62.35 0.03 13.79
N GLN A 15 -61.03 0.34 13.79
CA GLN A 15 -60.55 1.72 13.71
C GLN A 15 -59.33 1.83 12.78
N GLY A 16 -59.61 2.00 11.54
CA GLY A 16 -58.93 2.65 10.41
C GLY A 16 -57.47 3.03 10.55
N ALA A 17 -56.60 2.05 10.29
CA ALA A 17 -55.35 2.12 9.53
C ALA A 17 -54.87 0.66 9.42
N MET A 18 -54.90 0.07 8.22
CA MET A 18 -54.39 -1.26 8.01
C MET A 18 -52.89 -1.30 8.36
N ALA A 19 -52.50 -2.18 9.26
CA ALA A 19 -51.07 -2.48 9.49
C ALA A 19 -50.49 -2.99 8.20
N ILE A 20 -49.26 -2.57 7.84
CA ILE A 20 -48.57 -3.01 6.65
C ILE A 20 -48.44 -4.55 6.71
N ASP A 21 -48.92 -5.25 5.68
CA ASP A 21 -48.74 -6.69 5.58
C ASP A 21 -47.39 -7.01 4.94
N TYR A 22 -46.32 -7.04 5.77
CA TYR A 22 -44.98 -7.37 5.34
C TYR A 22 -44.87 -8.77 4.71
N ASP A 23 -45.73 -9.71 5.14
CA ASP A 23 -45.68 -11.09 4.62
C ASP A 23 -46.29 -11.19 3.21
N GLN A 24 -47.35 -10.41 2.93
CA GLN A 24 -47.86 -10.25 1.60
C GLN A 24 -46.87 -9.56 0.67
N LEU A 25 -46.28 -8.44 1.12
CA LEU A 25 -45.24 -7.72 0.35
C LEU A 25 -44.03 -8.60 0.03
N LYS A 26 -43.55 -9.39 0.98
CA LYS A 26 -42.43 -10.35 0.73
C LYS A 26 -42.81 -11.48 -0.25
N LYS A 27 -44.06 -11.83 -0.37
CA LYS A 27 -44.54 -12.82 -1.36
C LYS A 27 -44.74 -12.21 -2.75
N SER A 28 -44.86 -10.92 -2.87
CA SER A 28 -45.05 -10.23 -4.17
C SER A 28 -43.96 -10.62 -5.18
N GLY A 29 -44.33 -10.97 -6.38
CA GLY A 29 -43.39 -11.22 -7.49
C GLY A 29 -42.76 -9.94 -8.05
N LYS A 30 -43.33 -8.76 -7.71
CA LYS A 30 -42.89 -7.46 -8.20
C LYS A 30 -41.87 -6.77 -7.30
N ILE A 31 -41.66 -7.22 -6.08
CA ILE A 31 -40.61 -6.74 -5.19
C ILE A 31 -39.38 -7.62 -5.31
N ASN A 32 -38.23 -7.04 -5.66
CA ASN A 32 -37.03 -7.81 -5.85
C ASN A 32 -36.46 -8.38 -4.53
N ALA A 33 -35.60 -9.41 -4.61
CA ALA A 33 -35.09 -10.14 -3.45
C ALA A 33 -34.37 -9.23 -2.43
N ALA A 34 -33.60 -8.27 -2.89
CA ALA A 34 -32.89 -7.32 -2.01
C ALA A 34 -33.88 -6.42 -1.22
N SER A 35 -34.97 -5.98 -1.88
CA SER A 35 -36.01 -5.19 -1.22
C SER A 35 -36.86 -6.02 -0.25
N LYS A 36 -37.05 -7.32 -0.52
CA LYS A 36 -37.67 -8.25 0.44
C LYS A 36 -36.86 -8.42 1.71
N LEU A 37 -35.53 -8.42 1.61
CA LEU A 37 -34.66 -8.43 2.78
C LEU A 37 -34.78 -7.14 3.60
N GLU A 38 -34.92 -5.99 2.93
CA GLU A 38 -35.14 -4.72 3.60
C GLU A 38 -36.50 -4.65 4.31
N LEU A 39 -37.56 -5.23 3.70
CA LEU A 39 -38.86 -5.39 4.35
C LEU A 39 -38.77 -6.24 5.63
N ALA A 40 -38.01 -7.33 5.61
CA ALA A 40 -37.81 -8.14 6.80
C ALA A 40 -37.14 -7.38 7.95
N LYS A 41 -36.17 -6.51 7.64
CA LYS A 41 -35.56 -5.61 8.64
C LYS A 41 -36.55 -4.57 9.18
N LEU A 42 -37.32 -3.95 8.31
CA LEU A 42 -38.36 -2.98 8.71
C LEU A 42 -39.39 -3.64 9.61
N GLN A 43 -39.85 -4.86 9.30
CA GLN A 43 -40.75 -5.65 10.15
C GLN A 43 -40.16 -5.88 11.54
N THR A 44 -38.91 -6.34 11.61
CA THR A 44 -38.24 -6.57 12.90
C THR A 44 -38.10 -5.27 13.71
N GLN A 45 -37.77 -4.15 13.06
CA GLN A 45 -37.72 -2.84 13.72
C GLN A 45 -39.07 -2.42 14.26
N GLU A 46 -40.16 -2.68 13.53
CA GLU A 46 -41.54 -2.38 13.96
C GLU A 46 -41.94 -3.24 15.17
N GLU A 47 -41.70 -4.54 15.10
CA GLU A 47 -41.96 -5.49 16.18
C GLU A 47 -41.24 -5.08 17.49
N ASN A 48 -39.95 -4.71 17.38
CA ASN A 48 -39.15 -4.24 18.52
C ASN A 48 -39.69 -2.91 19.08
N ALA A 49 -40.03 -1.94 18.22
CA ALA A 49 -40.60 -0.67 18.62
C ALA A 49 -41.98 -0.81 19.32
N ILE A 50 -42.82 -1.72 18.84
CA ILE A 50 -44.09 -2.08 19.46
C ILE A 50 -43.88 -2.72 20.85
N ALA A 51 -42.91 -3.64 20.97
CA ALA A 51 -42.57 -4.27 22.23
C ALA A 51 -42.06 -3.22 23.25
N GLN A 52 -41.20 -2.30 22.85
CA GLN A 52 -40.71 -1.22 23.67
C GLN A 52 -41.78 -0.22 24.07
N SER A 53 -42.67 0.15 23.13
CA SER A 53 -43.82 1.04 23.42
C SER A 53 -44.77 0.46 24.45
N LYS A 54 -45.02 -0.86 24.40
CA LYS A 54 -45.82 -1.57 25.42
C LYS A 54 -45.14 -1.57 26.78
N ALA A 55 -43.83 -1.72 26.83
CA ALA A 55 -43.06 -1.71 28.08
C ALA A 55 -42.98 -0.31 28.72
N THR A 56 -42.96 0.74 27.92
CA THR A 56 -42.82 2.14 28.39
C THR A 56 -44.16 2.89 28.53
N GLY A 57 -45.30 2.28 28.18
CA GLY A 57 -46.63 2.92 28.26
C GLY A 57 -46.86 3.99 27.18
N ASN A 58 -46.02 4.08 26.15
CA ASN A 58 -46.16 5.06 25.07
C ASN A 58 -47.31 4.73 24.12
N SER A 59 -47.85 5.74 23.42
CA SER A 59 -48.98 5.57 22.51
C SER A 59 -48.62 4.76 21.26
N LEU A 60 -49.11 3.53 21.16
CA LEU A 60 -49.03 2.68 19.98
C LEU A 60 -49.59 3.33 18.71
N LYS A 61 -50.64 4.22 18.87
CA LYS A 61 -51.22 4.93 17.74
C LYS A 61 -50.23 5.95 17.14
N ALA A 62 -49.50 6.66 17.99
CA ALA A 62 -48.48 7.61 17.53
C ALA A 62 -47.33 6.89 16.84
N LEU A 63 -46.85 5.75 17.40
CA LEU A 63 -45.82 4.93 16.81
C LEU A 63 -46.22 4.42 15.43
N ARG A 64 -47.39 3.82 15.28
CA ARG A 64 -47.91 3.34 13.99
C ARG A 64 -47.99 4.46 12.96
N LYS A 65 -48.56 5.61 13.31
CA LYS A 65 -48.59 6.78 12.41
C LYS A 65 -47.21 7.21 11.95
N GLN A 66 -46.20 7.11 12.81
CA GLN A 66 -44.82 7.42 12.44
C GLN A 66 -44.26 6.39 11.46
N MET A 67 -44.60 5.12 11.60
CA MET A 67 -44.12 4.04 10.75
C MET A 67 -44.79 4.05 9.37
N ASP A 68 -46.12 4.29 9.33
CA ASP A 68 -46.88 4.40 8.08
C ASP A 68 -46.37 5.58 7.21
N ASN A 69 -45.89 6.64 7.84
CA ASN A 69 -45.32 7.81 7.14
C ASN A 69 -43.87 7.62 6.71
N ARG A 70 -43.23 6.48 6.99
CA ARG A 70 -41.88 6.19 6.45
C ARG A 70 -41.87 6.18 4.94
N THR A 71 -40.85 6.73 4.39
CA THR A 71 -40.65 6.79 2.94
C THR A 71 -39.47 5.91 2.51
N LEU A 72 -39.61 5.29 1.36
CA LEU A 72 -38.60 4.46 0.72
C LEU A 72 -38.22 5.08 -0.62
N ARG A 73 -36.97 5.38 -0.83
CA ARG A 73 -36.51 5.77 -2.17
C ARG A 73 -36.44 4.53 -3.05
N ALA A 74 -37.16 4.54 -4.17
CA ALA A 74 -37.35 3.37 -5.01
C ALA A 74 -37.13 3.66 -6.50
N ILE A 75 -36.76 2.60 -7.22
CA ILE A 75 -36.86 2.52 -8.67
C ILE A 75 -38.08 1.66 -8.98
N VAL A 76 -39.03 2.21 -9.72
CA VAL A 76 -40.22 1.52 -10.22
C VAL A 76 -40.05 1.29 -11.72
N LYS A 77 -40.11 0.05 -12.17
CA LYS A 77 -40.21 -0.28 -13.59
C LYS A 77 -41.68 -0.47 -13.98
N MET A 78 -42.14 0.32 -14.90
CA MET A 78 -43.48 0.28 -15.45
C MET A 78 -43.54 -0.53 -16.74
N THR A 79 -44.72 -1.02 -17.12
CA THR A 79 -44.94 -1.57 -18.44
C THR A 79 -44.86 -0.48 -19.51
N PRO A 80 -44.47 -0.82 -20.76
CA PRO A 80 -44.48 0.15 -21.85
C PRO A 80 -45.87 0.79 -22.04
N GLY A 81 -45.93 2.13 -22.06
CA GLY A 81 -47.18 2.89 -22.20
C GLY A 81 -47.85 3.30 -20.90
N CYS A 82 -47.35 2.93 -19.75
CA CYS A 82 -47.77 3.44 -18.46
C CYS A 82 -47.33 4.92 -18.30
N ASP A 83 -48.25 5.77 -17.88
CA ASP A 83 -47.93 7.17 -17.56
C ASP A 83 -47.42 7.28 -16.11
N ALA A 84 -46.16 7.75 -15.96
CA ALA A 84 -45.53 7.94 -14.66
C ALA A 84 -46.33 8.87 -13.72
N ALA A 85 -47.11 9.84 -14.26
CA ALA A 85 -47.95 10.70 -13.45
C ALA A 85 -49.00 9.93 -12.65
N THR A 86 -49.40 8.73 -13.09
CA THR A 86 -50.32 7.87 -12.34
C THR A 86 -49.71 7.34 -11.04
N LEU A 87 -48.37 7.30 -10.91
CA LEU A 87 -47.70 6.95 -9.66
C LEU A 87 -47.78 8.04 -8.62
N GLU A 88 -47.83 9.32 -9.05
CA GLU A 88 -47.97 10.46 -8.13
C GLU A 88 -49.35 10.45 -7.47
N ALA A 89 -50.39 10.05 -8.21
CA ALA A 89 -51.75 9.89 -7.67
C ALA A 89 -51.83 8.82 -6.57
N GLU A 90 -50.93 7.82 -6.61
CA GLU A 90 -50.80 6.75 -5.62
C GLU A 90 -49.82 7.12 -4.46
N GLY A 91 -49.35 8.37 -4.42
CA GLY A 91 -48.49 8.84 -3.33
C GLY A 91 -47.00 8.57 -3.50
N VAL A 92 -46.56 8.40 -4.74
CA VAL A 92 -45.12 8.38 -5.10
C VAL A 92 -44.70 9.82 -5.41
N THR A 93 -43.67 10.30 -4.73
CA THR A 93 -43.04 11.58 -5.13
C THR A 93 -41.95 11.29 -6.14
N LEU A 94 -42.20 11.65 -7.42
CA LEU A 94 -41.24 11.39 -8.51
C LEU A 94 -40.07 12.39 -8.45
N SER A 95 -38.84 11.87 -8.67
CA SER A 95 -37.64 12.67 -8.84
C SER A 95 -37.11 12.63 -10.27
N THR A 96 -37.25 11.51 -10.96
CA THR A 96 -36.75 11.33 -12.34
C THR A 96 -37.54 10.25 -13.05
N VAL A 97 -37.84 10.47 -14.32
CA VAL A 97 -38.46 9.46 -15.19
C VAL A 97 -37.61 9.29 -16.44
N VAL A 98 -37.24 8.04 -16.76
CA VAL A 98 -36.47 7.69 -17.96
C VAL A 98 -37.16 6.52 -18.62
N ASN A 99 -37.78 6.74 -19.78
CA ASN A 99 -38.59 5.74 -20.47
C ASN A 99 -39.67 5.14 -19.51
N HIS A 100 -39.60 3.84 -19.30
CA HIS A 100 -40.50 3.09 -18.40
C HIS A 100 -39.93 2.88 -16.99
N PHE A 101 -38.90 3.65 -16.59
CA PHE A 101 -38.41 3.66 -15.22
C PHE A 101 -38.72 4.99 -14.53
N ALA A 102 -39.33 4.93 -13.37
CA ALA A 102 -39.54 6.04 -12.47
C ALA A 102 -38.67 5.90 -11.22
N ILE A 103 -37.95 6.96 -10.85
CA ILE A 103 -37.22 7.06 -9.59
C ILE A 103 -37.97 8.05 -8.71
N GLY A 104 -38.25 7.64 -7.49
CA GLY A 104 -39.02 8.49 -6.58
C GLY A 104 -38.98 7.99 -5.15
N THR A 105 -39.80 8.64 -4.32
CA THR A 105 -39.99 8.28 -2.92
C THR A 105 -41.38 7.71 -2.75
N ILE A 106 -41.48 6.50 -2.21
CA ILE A 106 -42.76 5.81 -1.94
C ILE A 106 -42.99 5.80 -0.44
N ARG A 107 -44.17 6.14 0.01
CA ARG A 107 -44.57 5.92 1.40
C ARG A 107 -44.79 4.42 1.64
N LEU A 108 -44.32 3.93 2.80
CA LEU A 108 -44.38 2.50 3.12
C LEU A 108 -45.80 1.94 3.12
N ASP A 109 -46.82 2.74 3.56
CA ASP A 109 -48.23 2.38 3.53
C ASP A 109 -48.86 2.32 2.13
N LYS A 110 -48.12 2.76 1.09
CA LYS A 110 -48.55 2.74 -0.31
C LYS A 110 -47.86 1.65 -1.12
N LEU A 111 -46.92 0.95 -0.54
CA LEU A 111 -46.09 -0.04 -1.26
C LEU A 111 -46.92 -1.24 -1.72
N GLU A 112 -47.93 -1.64 -0.93
CA GLU A 112 -48.82 -2.76 -1.24
C GLU A 112 -49.71 -2.45 -2.47
N SER A 113 -50.40 -1.32 -2.47
CA SER A 113 -51.22 -0.90 -3.60
C SER A 113 -50.43 -0.74 -4.89
N LEU A 114 -49.21 -0.23 -4.79
CA LEU A 114 -48.30 -0.12 -5.94
C LEU A 114 -47.86 -1.50 -6.46
N ALA A 115 -47.58 -2.47 -5.58
CA ALA A 115 -47.17 -3.80 -5.96
C ALA A 115 -48.32 -4.59 -6.60
N GLU A 116 -49.57 -4.24 -6.35
CA GLU A 116 -50.76 -4.89 -6.96
C GLU A 116 -51.08 -4.38 -8.38
N ARG A 117 -50.59 -3.21 -8.77
CA ARG A 117 -50.87 -2.59 -10.07
C ARG A 117 -50.33 -3.42 -11.22
N ASN A 118 -51.15 -3.70 -12.22
CA ASN A 118 -50.77 -4.53 -13.40
C ASN A 118 -49.78 -3.82 -14.36
N ASP A 119 -49.68 -2.48 -14.30
CA ASP A 119 -48.79 -1.66 -15.09
C ASP A 119 -47.44 -1.39 -14.43
N ILE A 120 -47.16 -2.05 -13.30
CA ILE A 120 -45.84 -2.09 -12.65
C ILE A 120 -45.25 -3.49 -12.84
N GLU A 121 -44.02 -3.53 -13.40
CA GLU A 121 -43.27 -4.78 -13.56
C GLU A 121 -42.46 -5.14 -12.32
N PHE A 122 -41.72 -4.16 -11.73
CA PHE A 122 -41.07 -4.35 -10.44
C PHE A 122 -40.85 -3.04 -9.66
N ILE A 123 -40.64 -3.20 -8.35
CA ILE A 123 -40.25 -2.14 -7.42
C ILE A 123 -38.98 -2.57 -6.70
N SER A 124 -37.95 -1.69 -6.71
CA SER A 124 -36.69 -1.92 -6.03
C SER A 124 -36.33 -0.72 -5.13
N PHE A 125 -36.24 -0.94 -3.83
CA PHE A 125 -35.91 0.09 -2.84
C PHE A 125 -34.78 -0.33 -1.88
N ALA A 126 -34.15 -1.49 -2.12
CA ALA A 126 -32.99 -1.89 -1.34
C ALA A 126 -31.85 -0.89 -1.52
N LYS A 127 -31.27 -0.44 -0.44
CA LYS A 127 -30.03 0.33 -0.44
C LYS A 127 -28.92 -0.60 -0.99
N ARG A 128 -28.62 -0.50 -2.26
CA ARG A 128 -27.43 -1.18 -2.81
C ARG A 128 -26.22 -0.44 -2.29
N LYS A 129 -25.39 -1.12 -1.50
CA LYS A 129 -24.10 -0.61 -1.08
C LYS A 129 -23.25 -0.38 -2.34
N LYS A 130 -23.10 0.88 -2.76
CA LYS A 130 -22.16 1.25 -3.82
C LYS A 130 -20.77 1.22 -3.17
N ARG A 131 -19.86 0.41 -3.72
CA ARG A 131 -18.53 0.16 -3.18
C ARG A 131 -17.53 1.12 -3.81
N LEU A 132 -16.66 1.69 -3.01
CA LEU A 132 -15.66 2.67 -3.42
C LEU A 132 -14.28 2.07 -3.75
N LEU A 133 -13.27 2.93 -4.01
CA LEU A 133 -12.03 2.55 -4.71
C LEU A 133 -11.13 1.57 -3.96
N LEU A 134 -11.06 1.55 -2.62
CA LEU A 134 -10.37 0.48 -1.87
C LEU A 134 -10.96 -0.91 -2.18
N ASN A 135 -12.24 -0.98 -2.49
CA ASN A 135 -12.86 -2.22 -2.94
C ASN A 135 -12.36 -2.71 -4.31
N LYS A 136 -11.89 -1.82 -5.20
CA LYS A 136 -11.25 -2.24 -6.44
C LYS A 136 -9.88 -2.86 -6.14
N ALA A 137 -9.11 -2.26 -5.23
CA ALA A 137 -7.84 -2.79 -4.75
C ALA A 137 -8.02 -4.15 -4.07
N HIS A 138 -8.98 -4.28 -3.14
CA HIS A 138 -9.29 -5.55 -2.45
C HIS A 138 -9.69 -6.67 -3.40
N LYS A 139 -10.48 -6.35 -4.44
CA LYS A 139 -10.83 -7.33 -5.48
C LYS A 139 -9.65 -7.71 -6.36
N ALA A 140 -8.81 -6.75 -6.71
CA ALA A 140 -7.66 -6.98 -7.58
C ALA A 140 -6.62 -7.89 -6.90
N THR A 141 -6.51 -7.83 -5.56
CA THR A 141 -5.54 -8.58 -4.76
C THR A 141 -6.15 -9.77 -4.00
N GLY A 142 -7.48 -9.95 -4.05
CA GLY A 142 -8.20 -11.00 -3.32
C GLY A 142 -8.34 -10.75 -1.81
N VAL A 143 -8.02 -9.57 -1.30
CA VAL A 143 -8.22 -9.20 0.13
C VAL A 143 -9.69 -9.31 0.53
N ASP A 144 -10.64 -8.98 -0.35
CA ASP A 144 -12.07 -9.14 -0.12
C ASP A 144 -12.44 -10.60 0.18
N LYS A 145 -11.85 -11.56 -0.53
CA LYS A 145 -12.05 -13.00 -0.30
C LYS A 145 -11.52 -13.42 1.07
N ILE A 146 -10.36 -12.88 1.47
CA ILE A 146 -9.75 -13.16 2.76
C ILE A 146 -10.63 -12.65 3.90
N GLN A 147 -11.05 -11.38 3.83
CA GLN A 147 -11.87 -10.74 4.85
C GLN A 147 -13.29 -11.34 4.95
N LEU A 148 -13.80 -11.92 3.86
CA LEU A 148 -15.09 -12.64 3.83
C LEU A 148 -14.95 -14.12 4.18
N GLY A 149 -13.74 -14.66 4.23
CA GLY A 149 -13.50 -16.09 4.43
C GLY A 149 -13.93 -16.95 3.24
N THR A 150 -13.98 -16.38 2.02
CA THR A 150 -14.43 -17.10 0.82
C THR A 150 -13.51 -18.28 0.52
N ASP A 151 -14.06 -19.50 0.50
CA ASP A 151 -13.33 -20.76 0.34
C ASP A 151 -12.18 -20.96 1.36
N LEU A 152 -12.32 -20.34 2.55
CA LEU A 152 -11.43 -20.47 3.68
C LEU A 152 -12.20 -21.05 4.88
N LYS A 153 -11.48 -21.57 5.88
CA LYS A 153 -12.11 -22.07 7.12
C LYS A 153 -12.71 -20.95 7.97
N GLN A 154 -12.14 -19.76 7.88
CA GLN A 154 -12.57 -18.56 8.60
C GLN A 154 -12.09 -17.31 7.85
N PRO A 155 -12.68 -16.13 8.11
CA PRO A 155 -12.12 -14.84 7.67
C PRO A 155 -10.82 -14.53 8.44
N TYR A 156 -9.93 -13.74 7.81
CA TYR A 156 -8.73 -13.18 8.41
C TYR A 156 -8.77 -11.67 8.27
N THR A 157 -8.42 -10.96 9.33
CA THR A 157 -8.63 -9.51 9.47
C THR A 157 -7.44 -8.79 10.14
N GLY A 158 -6.32 -9.51 10.37
CA GLY A 158 -5.12 -9.03 11.06
C GLY A 158 -5.17 -9.16 12.58
N LYS A 159 -6.15 -9.89 13.10
CA LYS A 159 -6.35 -10.05 14.54
C LYS A 159 -5.14 -10.69 15.22
N GLY A 160 -4.65 -10.07 16.30
CA GLY A 160 -3.50 -10.56 17.07
C GLY A 160 -2.16 -10.12 16.51
N VAL A 161 -2.14 -9.31 15.45
CA VAL A 161 -0.94 -8.70 14.86
C VAL A 161 -0.96 -7.20 15.14
N ALA A 162 0.21 -6.58 15.31
CA ALA A 162 0.37 -5.14 15.40
C ALA A 162 0.98 -4.59 14.10
N ILE A 163 0.47 -3.46 13.63
CA ILE A 163 1.06 -2.68 12.55
C ILE A 163 1.59 -1.39 13.14
N GLY A 164 2.91 -1.20 13.09
CA GLY A 164 3.57 0.06 13.41
C GLY A 164 3.69 0.90 12.13
N VAL A 165 3.27 2.15 12.20
CA VAL A 165 3.39 3.11 11.10
C VAL A 165 4.36 4.19 11.54
N LEU A 166 5.45 4.36 10.78
CA LEU A 166 6.41 5.45 10.94
C LEU A 166 6.14 6.46 9.83
N ASP A 167 5.60 7.64 10.21
CA ASP A 167 5.07 8.61 9.25
C ASP A 167 4.70 9.91 9.97
N ASP A 168 4.17 10.92 9.26
CA ASP A 168 3.74 12.21 9.82
C ASP A 168 2.29 12.53 9.44
N GLY A 169 1.57 13.24 10.30
CA GLY A 169 0.17 13.67 10.08
C GLY A 169 -0.87 12.65 10.55
N PHE A 170 -0.70 12.10 11.76
CA PHE A 170 -1.64 11.17 12.37
C PHE A 170 -2.86 11.83 13.00
N ASP A 171 -4.05 11.32 12.73
CA ASP A 171 -5.27 11.55 13.50
C ASP A 171 -5.78 10.21 14.08
N PRO A 172 -5.25 9.77 15.23
CA PRO A 172 -5.59 8.46 15.79
C PRO A 172 -7.03 8.36 16.29
N ASN A 173 -7.75 9.48 16.37
CA ASN A 173 -9.16 9.57 16.76
C ASN A 173 -10.10 9.81 15.57
N HIS A 174 -9.59 9.72 14.32
CA HIS A 174 -10.44 9.70 13.14
C HIS A 174 -11.40 8.49 13.21
N ILE A 175 -12.65 8.67 12.77
CA ILE A 175 -13.69 7.62 12.79
C ILE A 175 -13.24 6.30 12.14
N MET A 176 -12.27 6.37 11.23
CA MET A 176 -11.66 5.21 10.56
C MET A 176 -10.97 4.26 11.53
N PHE A 177 -10.55 4.74 12.69
CA PHE A 177 -9.77 3.99 13.68
C PHE A 177 -10.52 3.71 14.98
N LEU A 178 -11.78 4.10 15.07
CA LEU A 178 -12.57 3.86 16.28
C LEU A 178 -13.18 2.45 16.26
N ASP A 179 -13.13 1.78 17.39
CA ASP A 179 -13.83 0.52 17.62
C ASP A 179 -15.36 0.73 17.78
N ASP A 180 -16.10 -0.36 17.99
CA ASP A 180 -17.55 -0.35 18.22
C ASP A 180 -18.00 0.42 19.48
N LYS A 181 -17.05 0.79 20.36
CA LYS A 181 -17.27 1.58 21.59
C LYS A 181 -16.78 3.02 21.43
N GLY A 182 -16.35 3.42 20.24
CA GLY A 182 -15.83 4.76 19.95
C GLY A 182 -14.43 5.01 20.51
N LYS A 183 -13.65 3.95 20.85
CA LYS A 183 -12.28 4.07 21.32
C LYS A 183 -11.28 3.85 20.17
N SER A 184 -10.19 4.61 20.18
CA SER A 184 -9.12 4.46 19.21
C SER A 184 -8.49 3.08 19.27
N ARG A 185 -8.21 2.51 18.10
CA ARG A 185 -7.46 1.26 17.91
C ARG A 185 -5.94 1.48 17.88
N PHE A 186 -5.48 2.72 17.90
CA PHE A 186 -4.08 3.00 18.24
C PHE A 186 -3.82 2.60 19.70
N LYS A 187 -2.70 1.94 19.92
CA LYS A 187 -2.31 1.39 21.24
C LYS A 187 -1.03 2.00 21.79
N MET A 188 -0.30 2.69 20.93
CA MET A 188 0.88 3.46 21.27
C MET A 188 0.99 4.62 20.29
N ILE A 189 1.32 5.80 20.80
CA ILE A 189 1.66 6.98 20.04
C ILE A 189 3.02 7.45 20.52
N GLY A 190 4.01 7.46 19.62
CA GLY A 190 5.31 8.10 19.84
C GLY A 190 5.34 9.40 19.04
N TYR A 191 5.66 10.52 19.67
CA TYR A 191 5.76 11.82 18.99
C TYR A 191 6.77 12.73 19.70
N ALA A 192 7.38 13.63 18.97
CA ALA A 192 8.19 14.73 19.51
C ALA A 192 7.30 15.97 19.68
N ALA A 193 7.39 16.65 20.84
CA ALA A 193 6.65 17.89 21.07
C ALA A 193 7.18 19.06 20.21
N LYS A 194 8.47 18.99 19.87
CA LYS A 194 9.18 19.89 18.94
C LYS A 194 10.25 19.09 18.22
N GLU A 195 10.61 19.51 17.05
CA GLU A 195 11.70 18.94 16.30
C GLU A 195 12.98 18.81 17.13
N GLY A 196 13.58 17.62 17.17
CA GLY A 196 14.78 17.29 17.93
C GLY A 196 14.57 17.00 19.43
N ASP A 197 13.34 17.11 19.96
CA ASP A 197 13.04 16.68 21.33
C ASP A 197 13.00 15.14 21.40
N ALA A 198 13.26 14.58 22.60
CA ALA A 198 13.06 13.17 22.86
C ALA A 198 11.57 12.77 22.71
N LEU A 199 11.31 11.58 22.17
CA LEU A 199 9.94 11.12 21.93
C LEU A 199 9.17 10.92 23.24
N THR A 200 7.95 11.41 23.24
CA THR A 200 6.93 11.13 24.27
C THR A 200 6.07 9.95 23.83
N TYR A 201 5.73 9.03 24.73
CA TYR A 201 4.94 7.85 24.44
C TYR A 201 3.62 7.84 25.19
N LEU A 202 2.51 7.86 24.47
CA LEU A 202 1.15 7.68 25.00
C LEU A 202 0.73 6.23 24.80
N THR A 203 0.29 5.58 25.88
CA THR A 203 -0.05 4.15 25.84
C THR A 203 -1.38 3.83 26.52
N THR A 204 -1.99 4.79 27.19
CA THR A 204 -3.31 4.61 27.79
C THR A 204 -4.42 5.11 26.87
N PRO A 205 -5.62 4.49 26.91
CA PRO A 205 -6.75 4.94 26.09
C PRO A 205 -7.13 6.43 26.29
N ASP A 206 -6.99 6.95 27.50
CA ASP A 206 -7.36 8.33 27.83
C ASP A 206 -6.34 9.33 27.27
N GLU A 207 -5.04 9.01 27.33
CA GLU A 207 -3.98 9.82 26.69
C GLU A 207 -4.15 9.85 25.16
N ILE A 208 -4.41 8.68 24.56
CA ILE A 208 -4.63 8.56 23.11
C ILE A 208 -5.88 9.31 22.67
N ALA A 209 -6.98 9.25 23.44
CA ALA A 209 -8.19 9.98 23.15
C ALA A 209 -8.01 11.52 23.25
N ALA A 210 -7.07 11.97 24.07
CA ALA A 210 -6.75 13.40 24.23
C ALA A 210 -5.77 13.93 23.16
N PHE A 211 -5.06 13.04 22.46
CA PHE A 211 -4.12 13.40 21.40
C PHE A 211 -4.88 13.84 20.14
N LYS A 212 -4.48 14.94 19.53
CA LYS A 212 -5.09 15.46 18.30
C LYS A 212 -4.38 14.93 17.07
N THR A 213 -3.20 15.47 16.81
CA THR A 213 -2.32 15.15 15.69
C THR A 213 -0.89 15.55 16.06
N ASP A 214 0.09 14.97 15.39
CA ASP A 214 1.48 15.36 15.45
C ASP A 214 1.79 16.49 14.46
N ASP A 215 1.09 16.55 13.33
CA ASP A 215 1.22 17.59 12.32
C ASP A 215 -0.17 18.03 11.79
N GLU A 216 -0.43 19.35 11.84
CA GLU A 216 -1.68 19.94 11.32
C GLU A 216 -1.60 20.26 9.81
N GLN A 217 -0.44 20.11 9.19
CA GLN A 217 -0.26 20.38 7.75
C GLN A 217 -0.28 19.12 6.91
N GLU A 218 -0.11 17.93 7.54
CA GLU A 218 0.00 16.66 6.85
C GLU A 218 -1.18 15.71 7.15
N SER A 219 -1.58 14.96 6.13
CA SER A 219 -2.60 13.89 6.22
C SER A 219 -2.03 12.52 5.87
N HIS A 220 -0.74 12.43 5.52
CA HIS A 220 -0.14 11.24 4.92
C HIS A 220 -0.23 10.02 5.84
N ALA A 221 0.17 10.13 7.09
CA ALA A 221 0.11 9.05 8.07
C ALA A 221 -1.31 8.54 8.35
N THR A 222 -2.28 9.46 8.42
CA THR A 222 -3.71 9.11 8.59
C THR A 222 -4.22 8.31 7.40
N HIS A 223 -3.83 8.69 6.19
CA HIS A 223 -4.20 8.00 4.95
C HIS A 223 -3.55 6.60 4.88
N VAL A 224 -2.26 6.50 5.14
CA VAL A 224 -1.47 5.27 5.20
C VAL A 224 -2.04 4.29 6.23
N SER A 225 -2.29 4.75 7.47
CA SER A 225 -2.88 3.94 8.54
C SER A 225 -4.27 3.41 8.18
N GLY A 226 -5.08 4.23 7.49
CA GLY A 226 -6.40 3.84 7.00
C GLY A 226 -6.36 2.74 5.95
N ILE A 227 -5.39 2.76 5.03
CA ILE A 227 -5.16 1.69 4.05
C ILE A 227 -4.76 0.40 4.77
N ALA A 228 -3.78 0.47 5.69
CA ALA A 228 -3.27 -0.70 6.38
C ALA A 228 -4.36 -1.38 7.24
N ALA A 229 -5.06 -0.61 8.08
CA ALA A 229 -5.90 -1.18 9.13
C ALA A 229 -7.17 -0.39 9.48
N GLY A 230 -7.68 0.45 8.61
CA GLY A 230 -8.94 1.14 8.86
C GLY A 230 -10.12 0.18 9.06
N CYS A 231 -11.02 0.49 10.01
CA CYS A 231 -12.11 -0.42 10.39
C CYS A 231 -13.52 0.19 10.26
N TYR A 232 -13.65 1.44 9.82
CA TYR A 232 -14.95 2.11 9.76
C TYR A 232 -15.93 1.37 8.84
N GLN A 233 -17.13 1.09 9.36
CA GLN A 233 -18.19 0.33 8.69
C GLN A 233 -19.51 1.12 8.59
N GLY A 234 -19.45 2.44 8.63
CA GLY A 234 -20.64 3.29 8.56
C GLY A 234 -21.51 3.02 7.33
N ALA A 235 -22.80 3.34 7.43
CA ALA A 235 -23.82 2.99 6.42
C ALA A 235 -23.54 3.57 5.02
N ALA A 236 -22.79 4.65 4.91
CA ALA A 236 -22.48 5.32 3.64
C ALA A 236 -21.14 4.89 3.05
N TYR A 237 -20.20 4.43 3.87
CA TYR A 237 -18.83 4.15 3.48
C TYR A 237 -18.32 2.85 4.05
N GLN A 238 -17.75 2.04 3.20
CA GLN A 238 -17.06 0.81 3.58
C GLN A 238 -15.64 0.83 3.01
N THR A 239 -14.87 1.83 3.42
CA THR A 239 -13.43 1.78 3.28
C THR A 239 -12.89 0.97 4.45
N LYS A 240 -12.88 -0.33 4.32
CA LYS A 240 -12.08 -1.17 5.20
C LYS A 240 -10.64 -1.11 4.72
N GLY A 241 -9.70 -0.90 5.63
CA GLY A 241 -8.30 -1.22 5.40
C GLY A 241 -8.09 -2.71 5.16
N VAL A 242 -6.88 -3.08 4.85
CA VAL A 242 -6.51 -4.47 4.52
C VAL A 242 -6.63 -5.38 5.76
N ALA A 243 -6.15 -4.91 6.92
CA ALA A 243 -6.14 -5.66 8.19
C ALA A 243 -6.94 -4.95 9.29
N PRO A 244 -8.29 -4.86 9.18
CA PRO A 244 -9.11 -3.99 10.01
C PRO A 244 -9.17 -4.35 11.49
N ASP A 245 -8.68 -5.49 11.92
CA ASP A 245 -8.61 -5.91 13.33
C ASP A 245 -7.18 -5.96 13.88
N ALA A 246 -6.17 -5.49 13.12
CA ALA A 246 -4.81 -5.31 13.62
C ALA A 246 -4.75 -4.16 14.64
N ASP A 247 -3.90 -4.27 15.66
CA ASP A 247 -3.58 -3.13 16.52
C ASP A 247 -2.69 -2.15 15.78
N LEU A 248 -2.87 -0.85 16.01
CA LEU A 248 -2.07 0.22 15.41
C LEU A 248 -1.11 0.83 16.44
N LEU A 249 0.14 1.02 16.02
CA LEU A 249 1.17 1.75 16.74
C LEU A 249 1.66 2.88 15.85
N MET A 250 1.87 4.06 16.43
CA MET A 250 2.30 5.25 15.72
C MET A 250 3.70 5.66 16.17
N GLY A 251 4.54 6.09 15.24
CA GLY A 251 5.81 6.75 15.48
C GLY A 251 6.14 7.75 14.37
N PRO A 252 6.99 8.74 14.63
CA PRO A 252 7.39 9.71 13.61
C PRO A 252 8.33 9.07 12.60
N ILE A 253 8.53 9.74 11.46
CA ILE A 253 9.68 9.49 10.60
C ILE A 253 10.96 9.81 11.41
N PRO A 254 11.99 8.94 11.43
CA PRO A 254 13.18 9.17 12.24
C PRO A 254 14.13 10.17 11.55
N TYR A 255 13.84 11.46 11.68
CA TYR A 255 14.72 12.54 11.18
C TYR A 255 15.95 12.78 12.08
N HIS A 256 15.89 12.38 13.35
CA HIS A 256 16.94 12.57 14.34
C HIS A 256 17.34 11.24 15.00
N GLU A 257 18.59 11.16 15.50
CA GLU A 257 19.12 9.96 16.18
C GLU A 257 18.24 9.52 17.36
N THR A 258 17.57 10.46 18.05
CA THR A 258 16.65 10.17 19.17
C THR A 258 15.36 9.49 18.75
N ASP A 259 15.00 9.54 17.48
CA ASP A 259 13.72 9.02 16.99
C ASP A 259 13.77 7.51 16.77
N TYR A 260 14.96 6.94 16.59
CA TYR A 260 15.14 5.49 16.38
C TYR A 260 14.78 4.64 17.60
N ASP A 261 14.60 5.21 18.80
CA ASP A 261 14.14 4.44 19.95
C ASP A 261 12.70 3.92 19.79
N VAL A 262 11.91 4.50 18.89
CA VAL A 262 10.53 4.07 18.55
C VAL A 262 10.48 2.60 18.10
N PHE A 263 11.51 2.13 17.39
CA PHE A 263 11.59 0.74 16.93
C PHE A 263 11.59 -0.25 18.12
N ASP A 264 12.46 -0.03 19.09
CA ASP A 264 12.51 -0.86 20.31
C ASP A 264 11.25 -0.73 21.17
N LYS A 265 10.63 0.47 21.22
CA LYS A 265 9.37 0.69 21.95
C LYS A 265 8.21 -0.10 21.34
N MET A 266 8.08 -0.11 20.02
CA MET A 266 7.05 -0.90 19.32
C MET A 266 7.23 -2.41 19.56
N VAL A 267 8.46 -2.91 19.44
CA VAL A 267 8.77 -4.32 19.75
C VAL A 267 8.45 -4.65 21.21
N ASN A 268 8.83 -3.80 22.15
CA ASN A 268 8.57 -4.02 23.57
C ASN A 268 7.07 -3.98 23.88
N TRP A 269 6.32 -3.06 23.23
CA TRP A 269 4.87 -3.06 23.36
C TRP A 269 4.27 -4.39 22.91
N CYS A 270 4.69 -4.91 21.74
CA CYS A 270 4.21 -6.20 21.22
C CYS A 270 4.51 -7.35 22.19
N LYS A 271 5.72 -7.41 22.76
CA LYS A 271 6.13 -8.45 23.72
C LYS A 271 5.27 -8.42 24.99
N THR A 272 4.99 -7.24 25.52
CA THR A 272 4.23 -7.07 26.77
C THR A 272 2.72 -7.22 26.59
N ASN A 273 2.20 -7.09 25.36
CA ASN A 273 0.79 -7.18 25.03
C ASN A 273 0.41 -8.48 24.29
N GLY A 274 0.88 -9.61 24.76
CA GLY A 274 0.54 -10.94 24.28
C GLY A 274 1.50 -11.51 23.25
N ASN A 275 2.74 -11.02 23.22
CA ASN A 275 3.80 -11.45 22.29
C ASN A 275 3.34 -11.43 20.82
N LYS A 276 2.75 -10.30 20.41
CA LYS A 276 2.22 -10.12 19.05
C LYS A 276 3.34 -10.02 18.05
N ARG A 277 3.06 -10.48 16.83
CA ARG A 277 3.93 -10.21 15.68
C ARG A 277 3.78 -8.73 15.27
N LEU A 278 4.88 -8.13 14.89
CA LEU A 278 4.95 -6.73 14.44
C LEU A 278 5.21 -6.68 12.93
N VAL A 279 4.42 -5.86 12.25
CA VAL A 279 4.67 -5.40 10.87
C VAL A 279 4.96 -3.91 10.95
N LEU A 280 6.07 -3.45 10.41
CA LEU A 280 6.38 -2.02 10.29
C LEU A 280 6.10 -1.55 8.86
N ASN A 281 5.46 -0.40 8.76
CA ASN A 281 5.22 0.34 7.53
C ASN A 281 6.10 1.57 7.50
N MET A 282 6.91 1.71 6.46
CA MET A 282 7.78 2.85 6.21
C MET A 282 7.46 3.40 4.81
N SER A 283 6.64 4.45 4.77
CA SER A 283 6.17 5.07 3.54
C SER A 283 6.96 6.34 3.18
N TYR A 284 8.25 6.35 3.46
CA TYR A 284 9.17 7.46 3.21
C TYR A 284 10.49 6.96 2.63
N GLY A 285 11.37 7.85 2.18
CA GLY A 285 12.70 7.53 1.66
C GLY A 285 13.48 8.76 1.21
N ALA A 286 14.72 8.55 0.78
CA ALA A 286 15.61 9.53 0.22
C ALA A 286 16.31 8.96 -1.03
N ASN A 287 16.84 9.84 -1.91
CA ASN A 287 17.46 9.40 -3.16
C ASN A 287 18.98 9.65 -3.20
N ALA A 288 19.50 10.63 -2.46
CA ALA A 288 20.95 10.90 -2.41
C ALA A 288 21.64 10.03 -1.36
N GLY A 289 22.08 8.85 -1.72
CA GLY A 289 22.77 7.92 -0.84
C GLY A 289 23.51 6.81 -1.59
N SER A 290 24.03 5.83 -0.85
CA SER A 290 24.88 4.77 -1.40
C SER A 290 24.13 3.78 -2.31
N HIS A 291 22.82 3.68 -2.17
CA HIS A 291 21.97 2.69 -2.88
C HIS A 291 22.44 1.24 -2.72
N ASP A 292 22.95 0.94 -1.54
CA ASP A 292 23.38 -0.39 -1.13
C ASP A 292 23.18 -0.61 0.39
N THR A 293 23.79 -1.67 0.93
CA THR A 293 23.66 -2.02 2.35
C THR A 293 24.51 -1.18 3.29
N THR A 294 25.31 -0.23 2.79
CA THR A 294 26.13 0.68 3.61
C THR A 294 25.39 1.96 3.99
N ASP A 295 24.21 2.21 3.40
CA ASP A 295 23.34 3.27 3.91
C ASP A 295 23.06 3.04 5.40
N PRO A 296 23.32 4.02 6.30
CA PRO A 296 23.21 3.79 7.74
C PRO A 296 21.83 3.38 8.21
N GLU A 297 20.78 3.93 7.59
CA GLU A 297 19.40 3.60 7.95
C GLU A 297 19.01 2.22 7.40
N ALA A 298 19.33 1.92 6.15
CA ALA A 298 19.12 0.59 5.57
C ALA A 298 19.84 -0.50 6.37
N ALA A 299 21.10 -0.26 6.77
CA ALA A 299 21.88 -1.15 7.62
C ALA A 299 21.26 -1.36 9.01
N PHE A 300 20.79 -0.28 9.64
CA PHE A 300 20.08 -0.35 10.94
C PHE A 300 18.81 -1.19 10.83
N ILE A 301 17.99 -0.96 9.79
CA ILE A 301 16.75 -1.69 9.54
C ILE A 301 17.04 -3.18 9.32
N ASP A 302 18.07 -3.53 8.55
CA ASP A 302 18.48 -4.92 8.32
C ASP A 302 18.84 -5.62 9.65
N GLU A 303 19.65 -4.99 10.50
CA GLU A 303 20.03 -5.56 11.80
C GLU A 303 18.85 -5.63 12.78
N PHE A 304 17.94 -4.65 12.74
CA PHE A 304 16.70 -4.67 13.52
C PHE A 304 15.81 -5.84 13.11
N ILE A 305 15.60 -6.07 11.81
CA ILE A 305 14.82 -7.18 11.28
C ILE A 305 15.44 -8.52 11.71
N LYS A 306 16.75 -8.69 11.52
CA LYS A 306 17.47 -9.91 11.91
C LYS A 306 17.35 -10.21 13.39
N LYS A 307 17.43 -9.17 14.25
CA LYS A 307 17.38 -9.31 15.69
C LYS A 307 16.01 -9.72 16.22
N TYR A 308 14.93 -9.20 15.64
CA TYR A 308 13.58 -9.34 16.19
C TYR A 308 12.63 -10.14 15.31
N ASP A 309 13.02 -10.53 14.10
CA ASP A 309 12.17 -11.17 13.08
C ASP A 309 10.88 -10.36 12.81
N VAL A 310 11.00 -9.04 12.77
CA VAL A 310 9.92 -8.10 12.42
C VAL A 310 9.77 -8.07 10.89
N VAL A 311 8.55 -7.99 10.41
CA VAL A 311 8.30 -7.75 8.98
C VAL A 311 8.31 -6.26 8.73
N VAL A 312 9.17 -5.78 7.86
CA VAL A 312 9.25 -4.37 7.48
C VAL A 312 8.89 -4.23 6.00
N CYS A 313 7.91 -3.39 5.68
CA CYS A 313 7.56 -2.99 4.33
C CYS A 313 8.03 -1.55 4.09
N ILE A 314 8.78 -1.33 3.02
CA ILE A 314 9.33 -0.02 2.66
C ILE A 314 8.86 0.37 1.26
N ALA A 315 8.52 1.64 1.07
CA ALA A 315 8.17 2.19 -0.23
C ALA A 315 9.37 2.19 -1.18
N ALA A 316 9.16 1.82 -2.44
CA ALA A 316 10.23 1.81 -3.43
C ALA A 316 10.71 3.23 -3.83
N GLY A 317 9.83 4.23 -3.71
CA GLY A 317 10.00 5.60 -4.19
C GLY A 317 9.02 5.94 -5.33
N ASN A 318 8.93 7.22 -5.67
CA ASN A 318 7.96 7.74 -6.64
C ASN A 318 8.63 8.48 -7.80
N GLU A 319 9.89 8.18 -8.07
CA GLU A 319 10.78 8.95 -8.93
C GLU A 319 11.09 8.25 -10.26
N ALA A 320 10.36 7.18 -10.62
CA ALA A 320 10.64 6.45 -11.86
C ALA A 320 10.51 7.29 -13.14
N ASP A 321 9.71 8.36 -13.12
CA ASP A 321 9.56 9.29 -14.25
C ASP A 321 10.44 10.55 -14.10
N TYR A 322 11.21 10.67 -13.02
CA TYR A 322 12.08 11.81 -12.76
C TYR A 322 13.50 11.59 -13.31
N ASN A 323 14.10 12.66 -13.81
CA ASN A 323 15.47 12.68 -14.29
C ASN A 323 16.43 12.90 -13.09
N ILE A 324 16.57 11.90 -12.22
CA ILE A 324 17.40 11.99 -11.01
C ILE A 324 18.57 11.01 -11.00
N VAL A 325 18.66 10.12 -12.00
CA VAL A 325 19.76 9.14 -12.11
C VAL A 325 20.49 9.29 -13.43
N GLN A 326 21.81 9.32 -13.37
CA GLN A 326 22.70 9.15 -14.52
C GLN A 326 23.65 7.98 -14.29
N ARG A 327 23.95 7.24 -15.34
CA ARG A 327 24.90 6.12 -15.27
C ARG A 327 25.75 6.00 -16.51
N ARG A 328 27.07 5.95 -16.34
CA ARG A 328 28.02 5.71 -17.42
C ARG A 328 29.06 4.66 -17.03
N THR A 329 29.29 3.69 -17.92
CA THR A 329 30.48 2.84 -17.90
C THR A 329 31.48 3.41 -18.90
N PHE A 330 32.65 3.84 -18.42
CA PHE A 330 33.67 4.45 -19.25
C PHE A 330 34.42 3.40 -20.09
N THR A 331 34.63 3.70 -21.36
CA THR A 331 35.38 2.85 -22.31
C THR A 331 36.85 3.16 -22.34
N GLY A 332 37.25 4.32 -21.81
CA GLY A 332 38.61 4.86 -21.92
C GLY A 332 38.84 5.63 -23.20
N ALA A 333 37.80 5.97 -23.93
CA ALA A 333 37.93 6.83 -25.11
C ALA A 333 38.43 8.22 -24.73
N GLU A 334 39.16 8.87 -25.63
CA GLU A 334 39.67 10.22 -25.43
C GLU A 334 38.49 11.23 -25.24
N ASN A 335 38.62 12.07 -24.20
CA ASN A 335 37.61 13.09 -23.83
C ASN A 335 36.22 12.55 -23.47
N GLU A 336 36.13 11.27 -23.08
CA GLU A 336 34.88 10.71 -22.59
C GLU A 336 34.50 11.34 -21.24
N THR A 337 33.27 11.89 -21.15
CA THR A 337 32.74 12.54 -19.95
C THR A 337 31.28 12.19 -19.73
N MET A 338 30.88 12.01 -18.46
CA MET A 338 29.49 12.04 -18.01
C MET A 338 29.17 13.46 -17.55
N LYS A 339 28.05 14.03 -18.01
CA LYS A 339 27.68 15.44 -17.79
C LYS A 339 26.25 15.56 -17.33
N ALA A 340 26.02 16.45 -16.36
CA ALA A 340 24.69 16.88 -16.00
C ALA A 340 24.65 18.38 -15.70
N ALA A 341 23.49 18.96 -15.91
CA ALA A 341 23.10 20.25 -15.38
C ALA A 341 21.94 20.06 -14.40
N TYR A 342 21.82 20.96 -13.43
CA TYR A 342 20.76 20.95 -12.45
C TYR A 342 19.73 22.03 -12.74
N TYR A 343 18.45 21.73 -12.56
CA TYR A 343 17.43 22.74 -12.42
C TYR A 343 17.65 23.52 -11.12
N SER A 344 17.60 24.83 -11.19
CA SER A 344 17.70 25.73 -10.04
C SER A 344 16.49 26.66 -9.92
N ASP A 345 15.70 26.76 -10.98
CA ASP A 345 14.51 27.59 -11.13
C ASP A 345 13.40 26.64 -11.58
N LEU A 346 12.55 26.19 -10.64
CA LEU A 346 11.57 25.14 -10.85
C LEU A 346 10.25 25.66 -11.45
N ASP A 347 9.90 26.93 -11.20
CA ASP A 347 8.68 27.56 -11.71
C ASP A 347 8.90 28.46 -12.92
N GLY A 348 10.15 28.73 -13.28
CA GLY A 348 10.54 29.49 -14.46
C GLY A 348 10.47 31.02 -14.28
N ASP A 349 10.42 31.52 -13.07
CA ASP A 349 10.35 32.95 -12.77
C ASP A 349 11.73 33.66 -12.80
N GLY A 350 12.81 32.90 -12.88
CA GLY A 350 14.20 33.36 -12.96
C GLY A 350 14.88 33.54 -11.62
N GLU A 351 14.25 33.16 -10.53
CA GLU A 351 14.82 33.10 -9.19
C GLU A 351 15.36 31.69 -8.88
N ILE A 352 16.00 31.50 -7.75
CA ILE A 352 16.57 30.20 -7.34
C ILE A 352 15.61 29.58 -6.34
N ASP A 353 14.88 28.54 -6.75
CA ASP A 353 13.97 27.78 -5.88
C ASP A 353 14.70 26.75 -5.02
N VAL A 354 15.85 26.27 -5.50
CA VAL A 354 16.63 25.21 -4.84
C VAL A 354 17.90 25.80 -4.23
N PRO A 355 17.85 26.30 -2.98
CA PRO A 355 19.01 26.92 -2.32
C PRO A 355 20.05 25.88 -1.86
N GLU A 356 19.66 24.62 -1.78
CA GLU A 356 20.52 23.50 -1.37
C GLU A 356 20.25 22.28 -2.23
N LEU A 357 21.31 21.54 -2.60
CA LEU A 357 21.25 20.39 -3.49
C LEU A 357 22.20 19.31 -3.00
N TYR A 358 21.72 18.07 -3.04
CA TYR A 358 22.48 16.87 -2.71
C TYR A 358 22.54 15.92 -3.92
N ASN A 359 23.76 15.50 -4.29
CA ASN A 359 23.98 14.55 -5.35
C ASN A 359 25.03 13.52 -4.94
N TYR A 360 24.69 12.25 -5.00
CA TYR A 360 25.57 11.16 -4.59
C TYR A 360 26.11 10.40 -5.80
N PHE A 361 27.42 10.17 -5.82
CA PHE A 361 28.07 9.39 -6.87
C PHE A 361 28.57 8.08 -6.31
N THR A 362 28.28 6.96 -6.95
CA THR A 362 28.94 5.67 -6.72
C THR A 362 29.95 5.42 -7.82
N VAL A 363 31.14 4.92 -7.48
CA VAL A 363 32.25 4.69 -8.40
C VAL A 363 32.79 3.28 -8.20
N THR A 364 32.72 2.43 -9.25
CA THR A 364 33.37 1.12 -9.26
C THR A 364 34.88 1.24 -9.49
N ASN A 365 35.67 0.22 -9.09
CA ASN A 365 37.13 0.20 -9.24
C ASN A 365 37.81 1.49 -8.74
N PRO A 366 37.63 1.85 -7.46
CA PRO A 366 38.06 3.15 -6.92
C PRO A 366 39.57 3.32 -6.80
N GLU A 367 40.36 2.24 -6.96
CA GLU A 367 41.81 2.28 -7.09
C GLU A 367 42.26 3.06 -8.34
N GLN A 368 41.39 3.17 -9.35
CA GLN A 368 41.58 4.04 -10.50
C GLN A 368 40.93 5.39 -10.24
N GLN A 369 41.76 6.43 -10.13
CA GLN A 369 41.28 7.78 -9.80
C GLN A 369 40.22 8.29 -10.79
N VAL A 370 39.02 8.57 -10.27
CA VAL A 370 37.98 9.34 -10.98
C VAL A 370 38.24 10.84 -10.83
N GLU A 371 37.80 11.64 -11.80
CA GLU A 371 37.78 13.09 -11.68
C GLU A 371 36.36 13.61 -11.69
N ILE A 372 36.00 14.48 -10.72
CA ILE A 372 34.72 15.15 -10.63
C ILE A 372 34.99 16.66 -10.62
N ASP A 373 34.51 17.33 -11.63
CA ASP A 373 34.54 18.77 -11.76
C ASP A 373 33.13 19.34 -11.62
N ILE A 374 33.00 20.42 -10.87
CA ILE A 374 31.76 21.21 -10.84
C ILE A 374 31.89 22.32 -11.89
N VAL A 375 30.86 22.45 -12.70
CA VAL A 375 30.89 23.35 -13.86
C VAL A 375 29.67 24.27 -13.88
N VAL A 376 29.85 25.43 -14.52
CA VAL A 376 28.73 26.27 -14.91
C VAL A 376 28.62 26.20 -16.41
N TYR A 377 27.48 25.73 -16.88
CA TYR A 377 27.13 25.70 -18.31
C TYR A 377 26.45 26.99 -18.77
N ASN A 378 26.55 27.28 -20.03
CA ASN A 378 25.59 28.13 -20.70
C ASN A 378 24.34 27.28 -20.98
N SER A 379 23.19 27.63 -20.42
CA SER A 379 21.96 26.84 -20.50
C SER A 379 21.48 26.63 -21.94
N ASN A 380 21.70 27.58 -22.83
CA ASN A 380 21.24 27.53 -24.23
C ASN A 380 22.17 26.71 -25.14
N THR A 381 23.46 26.60 -24.84
CA THR A 381 24.45 26.00 -25.74
C THR A 381 25.13 24.78 -25.19
N GLY A 382 25.00 24.51 -23.87
CA GLY A 382 25.73 23.47 -23.15
C GLY A 382 27.24 23.69 -23.09
N SER A 383 27.73 24.91 -23.47
CA SER A 383 29.16 25.24 -23.39
C SER A 383 29.56 25.61 -21.96
N ILE A 384 30.75 25.17 -21.55
CA ILE A 384 31.27 25.44 -20.22
C ILE A 384 31.71 26.90 -20.11
N LYS A 385 31.19 27.62 -19.13
CA LYS A 385 31.62 28.99 -18.74
C LYS A 385 32.67 28.98 -17.62
N LYS A 386 32.55 28.02 -16.69
CA LYS A 386 33.49 27.88 -15.55
C LYS A 386 33.63 26.41 -15.19
N THR A 387 34.83 26.04 -14.71
CA THR A 387 35.14 24.71 -14.20
C THR A 387 35.90 24.83 -12.89
N TRP A 388 35.53 24.05 -11.91
CA TRP A 388 36.21 23.91 -10.62
C TRP A 388 36.46 22.45 -10.32
N LYS A 389 37.74 22.10 -10.07
CA LYS A 389 38.14 20.72 -9.79
C LYS A 389 37.88 20.38 -8.32
N PHE A 390 37.07 19.38 -8.05
CA PHE A 390 36.71 18.91 -6.70
C PHE A 390 37.32 17.57 -6.34
N VAL A 391 37.26 16.58 -7.24
CA VAL A 391 37.89 15.26 -7.07
C VAL A 391 38.91 15.06 -8.18
N ASN A 392 40.15 14.77 -7.80
CA ASN A 392 41.27 14.50 -8.71
C ASN A 392 42.46 13.95 -7.91
N ALA A 393 43.59 13.69 -8.57
CA ALA A 393 44.80 13.18 -7.90
C ALA A 393 45.31 14.03 -6.73
N ALA A 394 45.07 15.35 -6.75
CA ALA A 394 45.47 16.24 -5.65
C ALA A 394 44.45 16.29 -4.51
N ASN A 395 43.19 15.95 -4.80
CA ASN A 395 42.08 15.91 -3.84
C ASN A 395 41.29 14.61 -4.06
N PRO A 396 41.84 13.42 -3.73
CA PRO A 396 41.19 12.13 -4.06
C PRO A 396 39.92 11.88 -3.24
N ASN A 397 39.73 12.58 -2.14
CA ASN A 397 38.55 12.48 -1.26
C ASN A 397 37.61 13.70 -1.37
N GLY A 398 37.86 14.57 -2.36
CA GLY A 398 37.07 15.78 -2.54
C GLY A 398 37.60 16.97 -1.74
N LYS A 399 36.87 18.07 -1.77
CA LYS A 399 37.17 19.32 -1.04
C LYS A 399 35.88 20.13 -0.80
N LYS A 400 36.01 21.18 0.04
CA LYS A 400 34.95 22.18 0.25
C LYS A 400 35.46 23.56 -0.18
N GLN A 401 34.62 24.36 -0.84
CA GLN A 401 34.98 25.72 -1.26
C GLN A 401 33.75 26.63 -1.35
N THR A 402 33.84 27.85 -0.79
CA THR A 402 32.83 28.89 -0.95
C THR A 402 33.19 29.82 -2.09
N TYR A 403 32.23 30.19 -2.91
CA TYR A 403 32.35 31.09 -4.04
C TYR A 403 31.55 32.36 -3.82
N SER A 404 32.12 33.50 -4.24
CA SER A 404 31.48 34.81 -4.22
C SER A 404 31.94 35.62 -5.41
N ASN A 405 31.43 35.29 -6.60
CA ASN A 405 31.78 35.98 -7.85
C ASN A 405 30.49 36.31 -8.67
N SER A 406 30.66 36.96 -9.79
CA SER A 406 29.54 37.43 -10.61
C SER A 406 28.79 36.30 -11.36
N THR A 407 29.32 35.10 -11.36
CA THR A 407 28.68 33.94 -12.04
C THR A 407 27.95 33.06 -11.06
N PHE A 408 28.54 32.84 -9.87
CA PHE A 408 28.00 31.95 -8.87
C PHE A 408 28.40 32.41 -7.46
N LYS A 409 27.43 32.40 -6.56
CA LYS A 409 27.66 32.57 -5.12
C LYS A 409 26.99 31.41 -4.38
N GLY A 410 27.76 30.70 -3.59
CA GLY A 410 27.32 29.54 -2.84
C GLY A 410 28.51 28.74 -2.30
N THR A 411 28.21 27.68 -1.58
CA THR A 411 29.20 26.76 -1.03
C THR A 411 29.05 25.42 -1.74
N VAL A 412 30.19 24.86 -2.18
CA VAL A 412 30.25 23.51 -2.78
C VAL A 412 31.15 22.63 -1.95
N SER A 413 30.70 21.45 -1.56
CA SER A 413 31.46 20.44 -0.84
C SER A 413 31.33 19.09 -1.59
N VAL A 414 32.45 18.39 -1.74
CA VAL A 414 32.47 16.99 -2.14
C VAL A 414 33.26 16.21 -1.10
N GLU A 415 32.64 15.23 -0.51
CA GLU A 415 33.20 14.34 0.51
C GLU A 415 33.09 12.90 0.05
N SER A 416 34.04 12.04 0.44
CA SER A 416 34.05 10.65 -0.01
C SER A 416 33.99 9.65 1.14
N GLU A 417 33.39 8.51 0.86
CA GLU A 417 33.34 7.36 1.75
C GLU A 417 33.59 6.06 0.98
N ASN A 418 33.89 4.99 1.70
CA ASN A 418 33.95 3.65 1.14
C ASN A 418 32.57 2.98 1.32
N ILE A 419 32.08 2.37 0.27
CA ILE A 419 30.80 1.66 0.25
C ILE A 419 31.00 0.19 -0.14
N ASP A 420 29.95 -0.60 -0.08
CA ASP A 420 30.00 -2.05 -0.31
C ASP A 420 30.56 -2.41 -1.70
N ASN A 421 30.91 -3.68 -1.85
CA ASN A 421 31.47 -4.26 -3.09
C ASN A 421 32.77 -3.59 -3.59
N GLY A 422 33.52 -2.94 -2.70
CA GLY A 422 34.78 -2.28 -3.06
C GLY A 422 34.58 -1.02 -3.90
N MET A 423 33.42 -0.40 -3.83
CA MET A 423 33.11 0.88 -4.47
C MET A 423 33.46 2.06 -3.57
N LYS A 424 33.44 3.25 -4.14
CA LYS A 424 33.61 4.51 -3.42
C LYS A 424 32.42 5.42 -3.69
N GLY A 425 31.91 6.03 -2.61
CA GLY A 425 30.88 7.05 -2.63
C GLY A 425 31.48 8.45 -2.62
N TYR A 426 30.82 9.41 -3.26
CA TYR A 426 31.11 10.84 -3.18
C TYR A 426 29.81 11.60 -3.01
N LEU A 427 29.62 12.26 -1.89
CA LEU A 427 28.50 13.16 -1.65
C LEU A 427 28.90 14.57 -2.09
N LEU A 428 28.21 15.10 -3.08
CA LEU A 428 28.26 16.50 -3.48
C LEU A 428 27.10 17.23 -2.78
N THR A 429 27.46 18.25 -2.01
CA THR A 429 26.52 19.21 -1.44
C THR A 429 26.78 20.59 -2.02
N ILE A 430 25.74 21.25 -2.50
CA ILE A 430 25.77 22.64 -2.91
C ILE A 430 24.76 23.38 -2.05
N SER A 431 25.23 24.38 -1.30
CA SER A 431 24.40 25.11 -0.33
C SER A 431 24.60 26.61 -0.43
N ASP A 432 23.75 27.38 0.26
CA ASP A 432 23.79 28.83 0.33
C ASP A 432 23.81 29.49 -1.06
N ILE A 433 23.09 28.91 -2.03
CA ILE A 433 23.03 29.46 -3.39
C ILE A 433 22.26 30.77 -3.35
N THR A 434 22.98 31.89 -3.57
CA THR A 434 22.39 33.24 -3.58
C THR A 434 22.57 33.96 -4.91
N LEU A 435 23.28 33.36 -5.85
CA LEU A 435 23.47 33.89 -7.21
C LEU A 435 23.83 32.73 -8.17
N LEU A 436 23.09 32.63 -9.24
CA LEU A 436 23.51 32.01 -10.48
C LEU A 436 23.22 32.98 -11.63
N ALA A 437 24.23 33.28 -12.46
CA ALA A 437 24.05 34.27 -13.50
C ALA A 437 23.08 33.82 -14.58
N ASN A 438 22.36 34.75 -15.18
CA ASN A 438 21.37 34.47 -16.24
C ASN A 438 21.95 33.63 -17.38
N ASN A 439 21.14 32.74 -17.92
CA ASN A 439 21.51 31.73 -18.93
C ASN A 439 22.70 30.86 -18.47
N CYS A 440 22.74 30.53 -17.19
CA CYS A 440 23.71 29.63 -16.59
C CYS A 440 22.98 28.52 -15.83
N SER A 441 23.44 27.28 -16.01
CA SER A 441 23.05 26.13 -15.18
C SER A 441 24.28 25.59 -14.46
N LEU A 442 24.14 25.32 -13.19
CA LEU A 442 25.18 24.63 -12.42
C LEU A 442 25.10 23.14 -12.74
N GLY A 443 26.23 22.43 -12.71
CA GLY A 443 26.28 21.03 -13.00
C GLY A 443 27.63 20.40 -12.74
N TYR A 444 27.86 19.22 -13.30
CA TYR A 444 29.15 18.52 -13.16
C TYR A 444 29.65 17.92 -14.48
N GLU A 445 30.95 17.64 -14.50
CA GLU A 445 31.59 16.73 -15.44
C GLU A 445 32.35 15.66 -14.67
N VAL A 446 32.13 14.39 -15.00
CA VAL A 446 32.87 13.25 -14.46
C VAL A 446 33.70 12.61 -15.56
N ARG A 447 34.94 12.29 -15.26
CA ARG A 447 35.85 11.51 -16.11
C ARG A 447 36.33 10.29 -15.36
N GLY A 448 36.06 9.12 -15.92
CA GLY A 448 36.47 7.82 -15.39
C GLY A 448 37.55 7.15 -16.24
N LYS A 449 38.05 5.99 -15.81
CA LYS A 449 38.95 5.12 -16.53
C LYS A 449 38.19 3.97 -17.19
N ALA A 450 38.78 3.35 -18.19
CA ALA A 450 38.17 2.20 -18.88
C ALA A 450 37.71 1.13 -17.87
N GLY A 451 36.45 0.73 -17.97
CA GLY A 451 35.83 -0.26 -17.09
C GLY A 451 35.24 0.29 -15.77
N GLN A 452 35.48 1.57 -15.46
CA GLN A 452 34.76 2.20 -14.32
C GLN A 452 33.33 2.51 -14.68
N THR A 453 32.40 2.21 -13.78
CA THR A 453 31.03 2.70 -13.84
C THR A 453 30.83 3.76 -12.77
N VAL A 454 30.31 4.91 -13.16
CA VAL A 454 29.87 5.96 -12.26
C VAL A 454 28.35 6.06 -12.38
N THR A 455 27.67 6.01 -11.23
CA THR A 455 26.24 6.30 -11.13
C THR A 455 26.07 7.52 -10.25
N SER A 456 25.25 8.47 -10.69
CA SER A 456 24.93 9.70 -10.00
C SER A 456 23.46 9.65 -9.60
N TYR A 457 23.16 9.93 -8.32
CA TYR A 457 21.83 9.97 -7.73
C TYR A 457 21.57 11.34 -7.17
N LEU A 458 20.56 12.01 -7.67
CA LEU A 458 20.16 13.35 -7.25
C LEU A 458 18.99 13.25 -6.27
N GLU A 459 19.00 14.06 -5.19
CA GLU A 459 17.85 14.17 -4.30
C GLU A 459 16.64 14.75 -5.03
N SER A 460 15.46 14.17 -4.81
CA SER A 460 14.23 14.44 -5.58
C SER A 460 13.61 15.84 -5.37
N ILE A 461 14.22 16.69 -4.59
CA ILE A 461 13.85 18.12 -4.48
C ILE A 461 14.21 18.94 -5.74
N THR A 462 15.04 18.38 -6.63
CA THR A 462 15.40 18.97 -7.92
C THR A 462 15.62 17.89 -8.97
N PHE A 463 15.83 18.26 -10.23
CA PHE A 463 16.00 17.36 -11.36
C PHE A 463 17.25 17.73 -12.17
N PHE A 464 17.76 16.75 -12.93
CA PHE A 464 18.72 17.08 -13.98
C PHE A 464 18.02 17.83 -15.12
N ASP A 465 18.61 18.96 -15.50
CA ASP A 465 18.11 19.80 -16.59
C ASP A 465 18.48 19.18 -17.94
N THR A 466 17.51 18.55 -18.58
CA THR A 466 17.68 17.91 -19.90
C THR A 466 17.64 18.89 -21.07
N ASP A 467 17.25 20.15 -20.84
CA ASP A 467 17.22 21.18 -21.86
C ASP A 467 18.60 21.77 -22.13
N VAL A 468 19.55 21.60 -21.18
CA VAL A 468 20.95 21.99 -21.40
C VAL A 468 21.62 21.01 -22.37
N PRO A 469 22.03 21.43 -23.58
CA PRO A 469 22.52 20.51 -24.60
C PRO A 469 23.68 19.63 -24.13
N LYS A 470 23.57 18.32 -24.40
CA LYS A 470 24.55 17.27 -24.09
C LYS A 470 24.69 16.90 -22.60
N CYS A 471 23.77 17.33 -21.74
CA CYS A 471 23.76 16.98 -20.33
C CYS A 471 22.81 15.82 -20.00
N ASP A 472 22.07 15.29 -20.99
CA ASP A 472 21.04 14.24 -20.88
C ASP A 472 21.48 12.83 -21.34
N MET A 473 22.70 12.71 -21.87
CA MET A 473 23.14 11.51 -22.62
C MET A 473 23.24 10.24 -21.75
N ASP A 474 23.40 10.37 -20.46
CA ASP A 474 23.61 9.26 -19.50
C ASP A 474 22.41 9.07 -18.56
N MET A 475 21.29 9.74 -18.85
CA MET A 475 20.06 9.62 -18.06
C MET A 475 19.49 8.22 -18.13
N THR A 476 19.03 7.74 -16.98
CA THR A 476 18.35 6.46 -16.86
C THR A 476 17.28 6.54 -15.76
N HIS A 477 16.19 5.81 -15.92
CA HIS A 477 15.18 5.62 -14.89
C HIS A 477 15.42 4.35 -14.07
N ASP A 478 16.41 3.52 -14.46
CA ASP A 478 16.87 2.36 -13.70
C ASP A 478 17.78 2.79 -12.56
N GLY A 479 17.38 2.54 -11.33
CA GLY A 479 18.09 2.94 -10.11
C GLY A 479 17.41 4.02 -9.28
N THR A 480 16.16 4.38 -9.60
CA THR A 480 15.38 5.38 -8.84
C THR A 480 14.83 4.86 -7.49
N ILE A 481 15.15 3.64 -7.09
CA ILE A 481 14.81 3.10 -5.75
C ILE A 481 15.38 4.04 -4.68
N ASN A 482 14.59 4.35 -3.64
CA ASN A 482 15.10 5.14 -2.53
C ASN A 482 16.19 4.38 -1.76
N THR A 483 17.18 5.09 -1.20
CA THR A 483 18.38 4.47 -0.61
C THR A 483 18.06 3.64 0.64
N ILE A 484 17.08 4.06 1.46
CA ILE A 484 16.64 3.33 2.67
C ILE A 484 16.08 1.94 2.32
N ALA A 485 15.45 1.82 1.15
CA ALA A 485 14.90 0.55 0.66
C ALA A 485 15.98 -0.42 0.14
N CYS A 486 17.25 -0.01 0.08
CA CYS A 486 18.33 -0.83 -0.48
C CYS A 486 18.90 -1.88 0.51
N GLY A 487 18.35 -2.02 1.72
CA GLY A 487 18.64 -3.11 2.65
C GLY A 487 18.32 -4.51 2.06
N THR A 488 18.80 -5.57 2.72
CA THR A 488 18.62 -6.96 2.28
C THR A 488 17.39 -7.64 2.86
N GLU A 489 16.87 -7.17 3.98
CA GLU A 489 15.84 -7.86 4.75
C GLU A 489 14.41 -7.34 4.54
N PRO A 490 14.14 -6.04 4.28
CA PRO A 490 12.78 -5.54 4.15
C PRO A 490 12.09 -6.04 2.87
N ILE A 491 10.76 -5.86 2.82
CA ILE A 491 9.95 -6.02 1.62
C ILE A 491 9.83 -4.65 0.96
N VAL A 492 10.47 -4.48 -0.19
CA VAL A 492 10.39 -3.25 -0.99
C VAL A 492 9.16 -3.32 -1.90
N VAL A 493 8.30 -2.30 -1.82
CA VAL A 493 6.97 -2.31 -2.42
C VAL A 493 6.84 -1.24 -3.50
N GLY A 494 6.62 -1.67 -4.73
CA GLY A 494 6.23 -0.81 -5.86
C GLY A 494 4.71 -0.61 -5.94
N SER A 495 4.27 0.22 -6.87
CA SER A 495 2.86 0.60 -7.05
C SER A 495 2.28 0.12 -8.37
N PHE A 496 1.00 -0.34 -8.34
CA PHE A 496 0.22 -0.57 -9.56
C PHE A 496 -1.20 0.01 -9.48
N ASN A 497 -1.82 0.26 -10.65
CA ASN A 497 -3.11 0.93 -10.77
C ASN A 497 -4.28 -0.04 -10.58
N THR A 498 -5.11 0.17 -9.57
CA THR A 498 -6.41 -0.52 -9.41
C THR A 498 -7.58 0.39 -9.76
N ALA A 499 -7.35 1.69 -9.84
CA ALA A 499 -8.27 2.71 -10.30
C ALA A 499 -7.54 3.69 -11.23
N VAL A 500 -8.27 4.33 -12.12
CA VAL A 500 -7.76 5.35 -13.06
C VAL A 500 -8.51 6.67 -12.93
N SER A 501 -9.53 6.71 -12.07
CA SER A 501 -10.29 7.91 -11.72
C SER A 501 -11.09 7.70 -10.44
N TYR A 502 -11.44 8.78 -9.78
CA TYR A 502 -12.36 8.85 -8.63
C TYR A 502 -13.33 10.01 -8.81
N LYS A 503 -14.39 10.02 -8.01
CA LYS A 503 -15.37 11.11 -7.94
C LYS A 503 -15.16 11.89 -6.66
N SER A 504 -14.99 13.22 -6.75
CA SER A 504 -14.85 14.13 -5.62
C SER A 504 -16.21 14.63 -5.10
N ILE A 505 -16.16 15.24 -3.91
CA ILE A 505 -17.35 15.88 -3.27
C ILE A 505 -17.82 17.12 -4.02
N ASP A 506 -16.97 17.79 -4.78
CA ASP A 506 -17.34 18.89 -5.68
C ASP A 506 -18.23 18.45 -6.84
N GLY A 507 -18.42 17.14 -7.02
CA GLY A 507 -19.23 16.49 -8.04
C GLY A 507 -18.49 16.14 -9.34
N ALA A 508 -17.23 16.58 -9.50
CA ALA A 508 -16.41 16.26 -10.66
C ALA A 508 -15.82 14.83 -10.56
N THR A 509 -15.25 14.37 -11.66
CA THR A 509 -14.51 13.10 -11.73
C THR A 509 -13.11 13.40 -12.21
N TYR A 510 -12.14 13.09 -11.37
CA TYR A 510 -10.72 13.31 -11.62
C TYR A 510 -10.06 11.99 -12.02
N GLY A 511 -9.32 12.01 -13.10
CA GLY A 511 -8.51 10.89 -13.56
C GLY A 511 -7.02 11.13 -13.27
N ILE A 512 -6.19 10.14 -13.59
CA ILE A 512 -4.73 10.24 -13.42
C ILE A 512 -4.16 11.52 -14.07
N LYS A 513 -4.69 11.93 -15.24
CA LYS A 513 -4.22 13.12 -15.94
C LYS A 513 -4.59 14.44 -15.27
N ASP A 514 -5.65 14.43 -14.49
CA ASP A 514 -6.14 15.61 -13.78
C ASP A 514 -5.34 15.81 -12.49
N VAL A 515 -4.92 14.70 -11.85
CA VAL A 515 -4.11 14.70 -10.63
C VAL A 515 -2.62 14.94 -10.94
N PHE A 516 -2.12 14.34 -12.04
CA PHE A 516 -0.73 14.47 -12.48
C PHE A 516 -0.69 15.24 -13.82
N TYR A 517 -0.68 16.54 -13.75
CA TYR A 517 -0.78 17.47 -14.86
C TYR A 517 0.09 17.08 -16.06
N GLY A 518 -0.57 16.89 -17.21
CA GLY A 518 0.12 16.71 -18.50
C GLY A 518 0.75 15.35 -18.74
N THR A 519 0.52 14.34 -17.90
CA THR A 519 1.12 13.01 -18.07
C THR A 519 0.68 12.33 -19.36
N LYS A 520 1.65 11.89 -20.16
CA LYS A 520 1.44 11.14 -21.44
C LYS A 520 1.23 9.63 -21.18
N PHE A 521 1.11 9.21 -19.92
CA PHE A 521 1.29 7.83 -19.48
C PHE A 521 0.05 6.96 -19.61
N GLY A 522 0.27 5.66 -19.79
CA GLY A 522 -0.79 4.65 -19.90
C GLY A 522 -1.65 4.61 -18.64
N ASN A 523 -2.93 4.97 -18.77
CA ASN A 523 -3.88 5.14 -17.68
C ASN A 523 -4.81 3.93 -17.59
N LYS A 524 -4.26 2.70 -17.64
CA LYS A 524 -5.06 1.48 -17.56
C LYS A 524 -5.02 0.89 -16.18
N THR A 525 -6.14 0.34 -15.74
CA THR A 525 -6.19 -0.54 -14.58
C THR A 525 -5.30 -1.76 -14.83
N GLY A 526 -4.47 -2.10 -13.87
CA GLY A 526 -3.51 -3.21 -13.96
C GLY A 526 -2.09 -2.80 -14.31
N ASN A 527 -1.88 -1.62 -14.89
CA ASN A 527 -0.52 -1.12 -15.19
C ASN A 527 0.27 -0.85 -13.91
N ILE A 528 1.58 -1.02 -13.98
CA ILE A 528 2.47 -0.49 -12.95
C ILE A 528 2.35 1.03 -12.98
N SER A 529 2.31 1.67 -11.80
CA SER A 529 2.18 3.12 -11.71
C SER A 529 3.42 3.79 -12.31
N PHE A 530 3.22 4.82 -13.12
CA PHE A 530 4.31 5.42 -13.89
C PHE A 530 5.45 5.95 -13.00
N PHE A 531 5.11 6.46 -11.81
CA PHE A 531 6.06 6.98 -10.83
C PHE A 531 6.81 5.90 -10.05
N SER A 532 6.33 4.63 -10.05
CA SER A 532 6.87 3.59 -9.17
C SER A 532 8.34 3.32 -9.42
N SER A 533 9.19 3.72 -8.50
CA SER A 533 10.64 3.55 -8.56
C SER A 533 11.07 2.10 -8.68
N TYR A 534 12.17 1.86 -9.40
CA TYR A 534 12.72 0.54 -9.66
C TYR A 534 14.22 0.61 -9.97
N GLY A 535 14.88 -0.53 -9.88
CA GLY A 535 16.24 -0.61 -10.36
C GLY A 535 16.98 -1.90 -10.00
N LYS A 536 18.08 -2.11 -10.71
CA LYS A 536 19.08 -3.11 -10.39
C LYS A 536 20.18 -2.47 -9.58
N LEU A 537 20.35 -2.93 -8.34
CA LEU A 537 21.38 -2.45 -7.44
C LEU A 537 22.77 -2.95 -7.84
N ALA A 538 23.81 -2.38 -7.24
CA ALA A 538 25.21 -2.77 -7.50
C ALA A 538 25.53 -4.24 -7.13
N ASP A 539 24.80 -4.81 -6.17
CA ASP A 539 24.90 -6.21 -5.75
C ASP A 539 24.05 -7.17 -6.61
N ASN A 540 23.47 -6.68 -7.70
CA ASN A 540 22.59 -7.38 -8.65
C ASN A 540 21.18 -7.71 -8.14
N ARG A 541 20.78 -7.28 -6.93
CA ARG A 541 19.37 -7.36 -6.53
C ARG A 541 18.52 -6.47 -7.44
N VAL A 542 17.32 -6.93 -7.73
CA VAL A 542 16.33 -6.18 -8.51
C VAL A 542 15.18 -5.80 -7.59
N LEU A 543 14.88 -4.52 -7.52
CA LEU A 543 13.80 -3.97 -6.71
C LEU A 543 12.79 -3.21 -7.59
N PRO A 544 11.50 -3.11 -7.18
CA PRO A 544 10.92 -3.61 -5.93
C PRO A 544 10.78 -5.14 -5.92
N HIS A 545 10.47 -5.73 -4.75
CA HIS A 545 10.19 -7.16 -4.66
C HIS A 545 8.85 -7.53 -5.29
N VAL A 546 7.81 -6.73 -5.03
CA VAL A 546 6.44 -6.86 -5.56
C VAL A 546 5.80 -5.49 -5.66
N CYS A 547 4.73 -5.37 -6.47
CA CYS A 547 3.89 -4.18 -6.51
C CYS A 547 2.55 -4.43 -5.83
N ALA A 548 2.07 -3.44 -5.06
CA ALA A 548 0.75 -3.41 -4.44
C ALA A 548 -0.08 -2.21 -4.96
N PRO A 549 -1.40 -2.16 -4.72
CA PRO A 549 -2.22 -1.01 -5.12
C PRO A 549 -1.71 0.31 -4.52
N GLY A 550 -1.42 1.33 -5.35
CA GLY A 550 -0.91 2.61 -4.87
C GLY A 550 -1.37 3.84 -5.67
N MET A 551 -2.15 3.65 -6.75
CA MET A 551 -2.67 4.76 -7.57
C MET A 551 -4.11 5.10 -7.20
N LEU A 552 -4.39 6.37 -6.92
CA LEU A 552 -5.71 6.92 -6.61
C LEU A 552 -6.47 6.10 -5.55
N LEU A 553 -5.80 5.78 -4.45
CA LEU A 553 -6.45 5.12 -3.32
C LEU A 553 -7.19 6.15 -2.46
N ILE A 554 -8.39 5.78 -1.99
CA ILE A 554 -9.19 6.60 -1.09
C ILE A 554 -9.04 6.06 0.33
N SER A 555 -8.61 6.93 1.25
CA SER A 555 -8.48 6.61 2.68
C SER A 555 -8.79 7.85 3.54
N SER A 556 -8.65 7.74 4.85
CA SER A 556 -8.92 8.82 5.80
C SER A 556 -7.93 9.97 5.68
N PHE A 557 -8.40 11.20 5.81
CA PHE A 557 -7.59 12.41 5.94
C PHE A 557 -7.56 12.89 7.40
N ASN A 558 -6.49 13.54 7.79
CA ASN A 558 -6.35 14.15 9.10
C ASN A 558 -7.36 15.32 9.24
N ARG A 559 -8.21 15.27 10.28
CA ARG A 559 -9.26 16.28 10.51
C ARG A 559 -8.74 17.68 10.82
N TYR A 560 -7.48 17.80 11.12
CA TYR A 560 -6.83 19.06 11.52
C TYR A 560 -6.08 19.72 10.36
N THR A 561 -5.97 19.04 9.22
CA THR A 561 -5.33 19.53 7.99
C THR A 561 -6.40 20.10 7.05
N GLU A 562 -6.11 21.21 6.36
CA GLU A 562 -6.96 21.72 5.30
C GLU A 562 -6.82 20.88 4.04
N SER A 563 -7.93 20.36 3.51
CA SER A 563 -7.97 19.55 2.30
C SER A 563 -8.64 20.34 1.16
N LEU A 564 -8.17 20.12 -0.08
CA LEU A 564 -8.85 20.66 -1.24
C LEU A 564 -10.08 19.79 -1.58
N GLU A 565 -11.23 20.44 -1.89
CA GLU A 565 -12.49 19.70 -2.20
C GLU A 565 -12.29 18.68 -3.34
N GLU A 566 -11.43 18.99 -4.32
CA GLU A 566 -11.11 18.11 -5.43
C GLU A 566 -10.43 16.81 -5.00
N GLU A 567 -9.66 16.81 -3.92
CA GLU A 567 -8.97 15.62 -3.37
C GLU A 567 -9.91 14.77 -2.53
N VAL A 568 -10.94 15.36 -1.95
CA VAL A 568 -11.87 14.68 -1.05
C VAL A 568 -12.92 13.90 -1.85
N ALA A 569 -12.91 12.59 -1.73
CA ALA A 569 -13.90 11.72 -2.36
C ALA A 569 -15.19 11.61 -1.54
N GLN A 570 -15.10 11.81 -0.23
CA GLN A 570 -16.27 11.80 0.67
C GLN A 570 -16.01 12.53 1.98
N GLN A 571 -17.08 13.11 2.50
CA GLN A 571 -17.16 13.74 3.80
C GLN A 571 -18.28 13.10 4.62
N ILE A 572 -18.07 12.87 5.91
CA ILE A 572 -19.03 12.34 6.86
C ILE A 572 -19.07 13.26 8.07
N THR A 573 -20.27 13.63 8.53
CA THR A 573 -20.44 14.32 9.81
C THR A 573 -21.03 13.34 10.82
N GLU A 574 -20.31 13.10 11.90
CA GLU A 574 -20.73 12.22 13.00
C GLU A 574 -20.27 12.82 14.33
N GLY A 575 -21.17 12.85 15.34
CA GLY A 575 -20.87 13.42 16.65
C GLY A 575 -20.53 14.91 16.67
N GLY A 576 -20.86 15.65 15.59
CA GLY A 576 -20.52 17.07 15.43
C GLY A 576 -19.12 17.32 14.83
N ALA A 577 -18.35 16.27 14.56
CA ALA A 577 -17.07 16.34 13.85
C ALA A 577 -17.25 15.98 12.37
N VAL A 578 -16.42 16.56 11.54
CA VAL A 578 -16.32 16.26 10.09
C VAL A 578 -15.14 15.33 9.86
N TYR A 579 -15.38 14.28 9.11
CA TYR A 579 -14.38 13.28 8.74
C TYR A 579 -14.29 13.19 7.21
N GLU A 580 -13.10 13.37 6.69
CA GLU A 580 -12.85 13.35 5.25
C GLU A 580 -12.12 12.08 4.82
N PHE A 581 -12.44 11.65 3.61
CA PHE A 581 -11.80 10.53 2.93
C PHE A 581 -11.40 11.01 1.55
N GLY A 582 -10.11 11.10 1.33
CA GLY A 582 -9.54 11.64 0.11
C GLY A 582 -8.64 10.66 -0.63
N GLN A 583 -8.22 11.06 -1.81
CA GLN A 583 -7.32 10.30 -2.64
C GLN A 583 -5.85 10.67 -2.39
N MET A 584 -4.99 9.67 -2.34
CA MET A 584 -3.55 9.83 -2.51
C MET A 584 -3.02 8.78 -3.48
N SER A 585 -1.82 9.06 -4.04
CA SER A 585 -1.13 8.17 -4.97
C SER A 585 0.35 8.13 -4.64
N GLY A 586 0.93 6.94 -4.61
CA GLY A 586 2.35 6.74 -4.31
C GLY A 586 2.65 5.28 -3.98
N THR A 587 3.92 4.93 -3.99
CA THR A 587 4.41 3.71 -3.33
C THR A 587 4.16 3.78 -1.82
N SER A 588 4.01 5.00 -1.28
CA SER A 588 3.52 5.28 0.08
C SER A 588 2.14 4.69 0.37
N MET A 589 1.25 4.54 -0.63
CA MET A 589 -0.08 3.91 -0.50
C MET A 589 -0.02 2.41 -0.75
N ALA A 590 0.92 1.97 -1.59
CA ALA A 590 1.17 0.55 -1.86
C ALA A 590 1.78 -0.18 -0.65
N THR A 591 2.66 0.49 0.07
CA THR A 591 3.37 -0.08 1.24
C THR A 591 2.43 -0.46 2.38
N PRO A 592 1.52 0.40 2.88
CA PRO A 592 0.56 0.01 3.91
C PRO A 592 -0.44 -1.05 3.43
N TYR A 593 -0.70 -1.10 2.13
CA TYR A 593 -1.50 -2.17 1.56
C TYR A 593 -0.79 -3.52 1.72
N MET A 594 0.51 -3.58 1.44
CA MET A 594 1.35 -4.78 1.67
C MET A 594 1.51 -5.08 3.16
N SER A 595 1.70 -4.07 4.01
CA SER A 595 1.80 -4.24 5.47
C SER A 595 0.53 -4.89 6.05
N GLY A 596 -0.64 -4.47 5.58
CA GLY A 596 -1.91 -5.11 5.93
C GLY A 596 -1.98 -6.57 5.46
N ILE A 597 -1.52 -6.89 4.25
CA ILE A 597 -1.45 -8.28 3.74
C ILE A 597 -0.54 -9.14 4.62
N CYS A 598 0.63 -8.62 5.01
CA CYS A 598 1.53 -9.30 5.95
C CYS A 598 0.83 -9.61 7.29
N ALA A 599 0.03 -8.67 7.80
CA ALA A 599 -0.74 -8.89 9.02
C ALA A 599 -1.82 -9.98 8.86
N LEU A 600 -2.52 -10.06 7.71
CA LEU A 600 -3.45 -11.15 7.41
C LEU A 600 -2.74 -12.51 7.37
N TRP A 601 -1.57 -12.58 6.79
CA TRP A 601 -0.78 -13.81 6.69
C TRP A 601 -0.21 -14.24 8.04
N LEU A 602 0.25 -13.29 8.87
CA LEU A 602 0.72 -13.55 10.24
C LEU A 602 -0.41 -13.95 11.20
N GLU A 603 -1.64 -13.49 11.00
CA GLU A 603 -2.80 -14.02 11.71
C GLU A 603 -3.02 -15.51 11.39
N ALA A 604 -2.87 -15.88 10.11
CA ALA A 604 -3.03 -17.27 9.68
C ALA A 604 -1.89 -18.18 10.19
N ASP A 605 -0.66 -17.68 10.17
CA ASP A 605 0.51 -18.37 10.72
C ASP A 605 1.52 -17.39 11.34
N PRO A 606 1.47 -17.19 12.65
CA PRO A 606 2.39 -16.29 13.37
C PRO A 606 3.84 -16.79 13.44
N THR A 607 4.13 -17.98 12.95
CA THR A 607 5.49 -18.56 12.95
C THR A 607 6.28 -18.22 11.69
N LEU A 608 5.66 -17.60 10.69
CA LEU A 608 6.32 -17.17 9.48
C LEU A 608 7.41 -16.13 9.78
N THR A 609 8.60 -16.32 9.24
CA THR A 609 9.68 -15.34 9.31
C THR A 609 9.46 -14.22 8.27
N HIS A 610 10.13 -13.07 8.44
CA HIS A 610 10.10 -11.98 7.46
C HIS A 610 10.53 -12.46 6.06
N THR A 611 11.58 -13.29 5.96
CA THR A 611 12.03 -13.88 4.69
C THR A 611 10.98 -14.76 4.05
N GLN A 612 10.32 -15.61 4.82
CA GLN A 612 9.25 -16.47 4.30
C GLN A 612 8.07 -15.67 3.76
N ILE A 613 7.68 -14.60 4.43
CA ILE A 613 6.61 -13.69 3.98
C ILE A 613 7.02 -13.04 2.65
N ARG A 614 8.25 -12.54 2.53
CA ARG A 614 8.77 -11.97 1.29
C ARG A 614 8.78 -12.99 0.15
N ASP A 615 9.27 -14.19 0.41
CA ASP A 615 9.32 -15.28 -0.59
C ASP A 615 7.91 -15.69 -1.04
N ILE A 616 6.94 -15.74 -0.14
CA ILE A 616 5.54 -16.02 -0.47
C ILE A 616 4.98 -14.91 -1.35
N ALA A 617 5.21 -13.64 -1.00
CA ALA A 617 4.76 -12.50 -1.78
C ALA A 617 5.29 -12.57 -3.22
N GLN A 618 6.59 -12.80 -3.39
CA GLN A 618 7.21 -12.91 -4.71
C GLN A 618 6.73 -14.14 -5.50
N LYS A 619 6.61 -15.28 -4.83
CA LYS A 619 6.23 -16.56 -5.47
C LYS A 619 4.77 -16.58 -5.95
N THR A 620 3.88 -15.89 -5.25
CA THR A 620 2.44 -15.89 -5.57
C THR A 620 2.01 -14.64 -6.32
N ALA A 621 2.93 -13.72 -6.61
CA ALA A 621 2.67 -12.53 -7.40
C ALA A 621 2.20 -12.86 -8.82
N ILE A 622 1.33 -12.00 -9.37
CA ILE A 622 0.81 -12.10 -10.74
C ILE A 622 1.72 -11.29 -11.66
N SER A 623 2.42 -11.98 -12.55
CA SER A 623 3.15 -11.36 -13.66
C SER A 623 2.34 -11.51 -14.94
N ASP A 624 1.82 -10.41 -15.47
CA ASP A 624 1.04 -10.35 -16.72
C ASP A 624 1.64 -9.33 -17.70
N ASN A 625 0.96 -9.09 -18.81
CA ASN A 625 1.43 -8.17 -19.84
C ASN A 625 1.63 -6.73 -19.34
N HIS A 626 0.89 -6.31 -18.29
CA HIS A 626 1.07 -5.00 -17.67
C HIS A 626 2.39 -4.89 -16.89
N CYS A 627 2.96 -6.03 -16.49
CA CYS A 627 4.27 -6.09 -15.83
C CYS A 627 5.43 -6.15 -16.83
N THR A 628 5.20 -6.64 -18.06
CA THR A 628 6.28 -7.00 -18.98
C THR A 628 6.32 -6.20 -20.29
N THR A 629 5.19 -5.87 -20.89
CA THR A 629 5.13 -5.27 -22.24
C THR A 629 4.31 -3.99 -22.33
N ASP A 630 3.36 -3.78 -21.45
CA ASP A 630 2.46 -2.62 -21.41
C ASP A 630 2.88 -1.61 -20.33
N ASN A 631 4.17 -1.62 -19.99
CA ASN A 631 4.76 -0.75 -18.99
C ASN A 631 5.49 0.42 -19.66
N TYR A 632 5.41 1.61 -19.08
CA TYR A 632 5.93 2.83 -19.69
C TYR A 632 7.45 2.80 -19.90
N TYR A 633 8.20 2.21 -18.96
CA TYR A 633 9.66 2.18 -18.94
C TYR A 633 10.27 0.84 -19.37
N THR A 634 9.50 -0.15 -19.77
CA THR A 634 10.03 -1.39 -20.36
C THR A 634 10.44 -1.16 -21.81
N LYS A 635 11.49 -0.36 -22.02
CA LYS A 635 12.35 -0.57 -23.20
C LYS A 635 13.18 -1.82 -22.93
N ALA A 636 13.36 -2.64 -23.95
CA ALA A 636 14.17 -3.85 -23.86
C ALA A 636 15.55 -3.51 -23.23
N GLY A 637 15.79 -4.01 -22.01
CA GLY A 637 17.03 -3.79 -21.25
C GLY A 637 16.90 -2.90 -20.01
N ASP A 638 15.84 -2.12 -19.87
CA ASP A 638 15.59 -1.34 -18.64
C ASP A 638 14.97 -2.25 -17.57
N GLY A 639 15.36 -2.06 -16.33
CA GLY A 639 15.08 -2.93 -15.21
C GLY A 639 13.61 -3.33 -15.02
N ASN A 640 13.36 -4.23 -14.11
CA ASN A 640 12.04 -4.80 -13.86
C ASN A 640 11.24 -3.94 -12.89
N GLN A 641 10.52 -2.94 -13.40
CA GLN A 641 9.67 -2.05 -12.59
C GLN A 641 8.59 -2.79 -11.78
N ALA A 642 8.19 -3.99 -12.19
CA ALA A 642 7.19 -4.79 -11.50
C ALA A 642 7.76 -5.72 -10.42
N GLY A 643 9.08 -5.90 -10.34
CA GLY A 643 9.68 -6.94 -9.52
C GLY A 643 9.17 -8.32 -9.91
N SER A 644 8.70 -9.11 -8.95
CA SER A 644 8.05 -10.41 -9.21
C SER A 644 6.62 -10.28 -9.76
N GLY A 645 6.05 -9.08 -9.78
CA GLY A 645 4.70 -8.81 -10.26
C GLY A 645 3.79 -8.14 -9.21
N LYS A 646 2.50 -8.18 -9.47
CA LYS A 646 1.44 -7.62 -8.62
C LYS A 646 1.07 -8.60 -7.52
N ILE A 647 0.95 -8.13 -6.29
CA ILE A 647 0.62 -8.97 -5.13
C ILE A 647 -0.74 -9.66 -5.29
N ASP A 648 -0.80 -10.96 -5.02
CA ASP A 648 -2.02 -11.75 -4.83
C ASP A 648 -2.09 -12.21 -3.36
N ALA A 649 -2.80 -11.44 -2.56
CA ALA A 649 -2.96 -11.71 -1.13
C ALA A 649 -3.66 -13.04 -0.86
N TYR A 650 -4.66 -13.37 -1.69
CA TYR A 650 -5.43 -14.59 -1.51
C TYR A 650 -4.64 -15.85 -1.90
N ALA A 651 -3.90 -15.81 -3.00
CA ALA A 651 -3.02 -16.92 -3.39
C ALA A 651 -1.91 -17.14 -2.33
N GLY A 652 -1.31 -16.05 -1.79
CA GLY A 652 -0.35 -16.14 -0.71
C GLY A 652 -0.93 -16.78 0.56
N LEU A 653 -2.12 -16.35 0.98
CA LEU A 653 -2.79 -16.95 2.15
C LEU A 653 -3.12 -18.44 1.91
N LYS A 654 -3.64 -18.79 0.74
CA LYS A 654 -3.90 -20.20 0.40
C LYS A 654 -2.63 -21.03 0.43
N TYR A 655 -1.53 -20.50 -0.11
CA TYR A 655 -0.23 -21.16 -0.05
C TYR A 655 0.19 -21.43 1.41
N ILE A 656 0.06 -20.45 2.32
CA ILE A 656 0.36 -20.59 3.75
C ILE A 656 -0.51 -21.69 4.39
N LEU A 657 -1.83 -21.63 4.15
CA LEU A 657 -2.77 -22.58 4.74
C LEU A 657 -2.57 -24.01 4.21
N ASP A 658 -2.21 -24.16 2.94
CA ASP A 658 -1.90 -25.45 2.33
C ASP A 658 -0.60 -26.03 2.94
N GLN A 659 0.44 -25.23 3.13
CA GLN A 659 1.66 -25.66 3.83
C GLN A 659 1.34 -26.12 5.26
N LYS A 660 0.55 -25.34 6.00
CA LYS A 660 0.11 -25.68 7.37
C LYS A 660 -0.73 -26.95 7.42
N ALA A 661 -1.63 -27.14 6.45
CA ALA A 661 -2.46 -28.35 6.34
C ALA A 661 -1.65 -29.61 5.99
N THR A 662 -0.51 -29.46 5.33
CA THR A 662 0.39 -30.58 5.00
C THR A 662 1.30 -30.97 6.18
N GLY A 663 1.32 -30.18 7.26
CA GLY A 663 2.25 -30.37 8.39
C GLY A 663 3.70 -30.09 8.00
N LEU A 664 3.90 -29.48 6.84
CA LEU A 664 5.18 -28.99 6.34
C LEU A 664 5.31 -27.56 6.85
N SER A 665 5.89 -27.37 8.04
CA SER A 665 6.46 -26.05 8.35
C SER A 665 7.52 -25.76 7.29
N PRO A 666 7.54 -24.56 6.69
CA PRO A 666 8.72 -24.13 5.96
C PRO A 666 9.90 -24.36 6.87
N ILE A 667 10.99 -24.94 6.35
CA ILE A 667 12.18 -25.17 7.16
C ILE A 667 12.55 -23.84 7.78
N ALA A 668 12.65 -23.77 9.13
CA ALA A 668 13.37 -22.71 9.78
C ALA A 668 14.78 -22.75 9.21
N ALA A 669 15.10 -21.84 8.31
CA ALA A 669 16.29 -21.88 7.52
C ALA A 669 17.51 -21.75 8.43
N GLY A 670 18.22 -22.85 8.61
CA GLY A 670 19.66 -22.73 8.48
C GLY A 670 19.86 -22.27 7.04
N LYS A 671 20.61 -21.25 6.78
CA LYS A 671 20.77 -20.45 5.53
C LYS A 671 20.95 -21.22 4.19
N ASP A 672 20.83 -22.56 4.15
CA ASP A 672 21.40 -23.37 3.09
C ASP A 672 20.43 -24.34 2.39
N PHE A 673 19.23 -24.64 2.92
CA PHE A 673 18.30 -25.58 2.28
C PHE A 673 16.87 -25.08 2.21
N MET A 674 16.27 -25.07 1.03
CA MET A 674 14.82 -24.87 0.84
C MET A 674 14.16 -26.19 0.44
N LEU A 675 12.98 -26.49 1.00
CA LEU A 675 12.20 -27.70 0.70
C LEU A 675 10.78 -27.30 0.29
N ARG A 676 10.28 -27.85 -0.82
CA ARG A 676 8.87 -27.72 -1.21
C ARG A 676 8.26 -29.06 -1.55
N SER A 677 6.94 -29.22 -1.29
CA SER A 677 6.15 -30.33 -1.81
C SER A 677 5.53 -29.92 -3.13
N LEU A 678 5.69 -30.74 -4.17
CA LEU A 678 5.13 -30.46 -5.50
C LEU A 678 3.68 -30.96 -5.64
N ASN A 679 3.31 -32.12 -5.02
CA ASN A 679 2.00 -32.75 -5.17
C ASN A 679 1.58 -33.63 -3.97
N GLY A 680 2.10 -33.35 -2.77
CA GLY A 680 1.83 -34.15 -1.56
C GLY A 680 2.63 -35.45 -1.44
N ASN A 681 3.18 -35.98 -2.54
CA ASN A 681 4.01 -37.20 -2.55
C ASN A 681 5.37 -36.99 -3.21
N THR A 682 5.62 -35.80 -3.76
CA THR A 682 6.90 -35.45 -4.38
C THR A 682 7.45 -34.19 -3.70
N PHE A 683 8.69 -34.25 -3.29
CA PHE A 683 9.39 -33.21 -2.55
C PHE A 683 10.60 -32.73 -3.35
N GLU A 684 10.78 -31.43 -3.45
CA GLU A 684 11.93 -30.81 -4.07
C GLU A 684 12.71 -29.99 -3.05
N ALA A 685 14.00 -30.19 -2.99
CA ALA A 685 14.91 -29.41 -2.15
C ALA A 685 15.90 -28.61 -3.02
N TYR A 686 16.22 -27.41 -2.56
CA TYR A 686 17.16 -26.49 -3.19
C TYR A 686 18.14 -25.95 -2.15
N THR A 687 19.41 -25.72 -2.56
CA THR A 687 20.39 -24.94 -1.79
C THR A 687 21.28 -24.13 -2.73
N ALA A 688 21.47 -22.85 -2.41
CA ALA A 688 22.32 -21.97 -3.22
C ALA A 688 23.80 -22.45 -3.15
N GLY A 689 24.43 -22.55 -4.32
CA GLY A 689 25.86 -22.91 -4.44
C GLY A 689 26.19 -24.38 -4.27
N ALA A 690 25.22 -25.29 -4.10
CA ALA A 690 25.50 -26.72 -4.15
C ALA A 690 25.87 -27.18 -5.57
N VAL A 691 26.88 -28.04 -5.67
CA VAL A 691 27.30 -28.69 -6.94
C VAL A 691 26.66 -30.05 -7.11
N ALA A 692 26.18 -30.66 -6.02
CA ALA A 692 25.40 -31.88 -6.01
C ALA A 692 24.56 -31.96 -4.75
N MET A 693 23.36 -32.56 -4.85
CA MET A 693 22.46 -32.76 -3.73
C MET A 693 21.95 -34.19 -3.66
N THR A 694 21.77 -34.69 -2.44
CA THR A 694 21.14 -35.99 -2.16
C THR A 694 19.94 -35.82 -1.26
N ALA A 695 18.81 -36.38 -1.65
CA ALA A 695 17.58 -36.48 -0.83
C ALA A 695 17.31 -37.94 -0.51
N THR A 696 17.09 -38.29 0.75
CA THR A 696 16.79 -39.63 1.22
C THR A 696 15.55 -39.62 2.12
N LEU A 697 14.57 -40.43 1.82
CA LEU A 697 13.33 -40.57 2.57
C LEU A 697 13.38 -41.81 3.47
N TYR A 698 13.04 -41.64 4.75
CA TYR A 698 13.00 -42.69 5.77
C TYR A 698 11.57 -42.82 6.32
N ASN A 699 11.13 -44.05 6.57
CA ASN A 699 9.90 -44.26 7.35
C ASN A 699 10.13 -44.01 8.84
N MET A 700 9.07 -44.05 9.66
CA MET A 700 9.14 -43.79 11.10
C MET A 700 9.94 -44.85 11.90
N TYR A 701 10.29 -45.98 11.26
CA TYR A 701 11.17 -47.00 11.85
C TYR A 701 12.63 -46.82 11.50
N GLY A 702 12.97 -45.72 10.75
CA GLY A 702 14.33 -45.41 10.32
C GLY A 702 14.79 -46.17 9.07
N HIS A 703 13.91 -46.92 8.41
CA HIS A 703 14.26 -47.62 7.16
C HIS A 703 14.20 -46.64 5.98
N GLN A 704 15.25 -46.62 5.19
CA GLN A 704 15.29 -45.86 3.95
C GLN A 704 14.29 -46.48 2.95
N VAL A 705 13.40 -45.63 2.42
CA VAL A 705 12.35 -46.04 1.45
C VAL A 705 12.57 -45.46 0.05
N ALA A 706 13.30 -44.36 -0.07
CA ALA A 706 13.70 -43.76 -1.32
C ALA A 706 15.00 -42.96 -1.14
N SER A 707 15.80 -42.86 -2.20
CA SER A 707 16.97 -41.95 -2.23
C SER A 707 17.26 -41.53 -3.67
N VAL A 708 17.55 -40.24 -3.86
CA VAL A 708 17.89 -39.65 -5.15
C VAL A 708 19.06 -38.70 -4.95
N SER A 709 20.03 -38.73 -5.87
CA SER A 709 21.10 -37.74 -5.95
C SER A 709 21.07 -37.08 -7.32
N ASN A 710 21.28 -35.77 -7.33
CA ASN A 710 21.29 -34.96 -8.54
C ASN A 710 22.52 -34.03 -8.54
N ALA A 711 23.13 -33.82 -9.70
CA ALA A 711 24.14 -32.81 -9.90
C ALA A 711 23.45 -31.44 -9.98
N GLY A 712 23.99 -30.44 -9.26
CA GLY A 712 23.41 -29.10 -9.19
C GLY A 712 22.81 -28.78 -7.83
N ASN A 713 22.12 -27.66 -7.76
CA ASN A 713 21.62 -27.06 -6.52
C ASN A 713 20.17 -27.46 -6.18
N THR A 714 19.57 -28.40 -6.91
CA THR A 714 18.18 -28.85 -6.72
C THR A 714 18.11 -30.38 -6.76
N VAL A 715 17.33 -31.02 -5.90
CA VAL A 715 17.03 -32.44 -5.92
C VAL A 715 15.56 -32.70 -5.68
N THR A 716 14.94 -33.56 -6.50
CA THR A 716 13.51 -33.94 -6.38
C THR A 716 13.42 -35.41 -6.03
N ILE A 717 12.64 -35.75 -4.97
CA ILE A 717 12.41 -37.12 -4.54
C ILE A 717 10.90 -37.41 -4.49
N SER A 718 10.48 -38.56 -5.04
CA SER A 718 9.09 -39.02 -5.00
C SER A 718 8.92 -40.08 -3.90
N ALA A 719 7.82 -39.95 -3.16
CA ALA A 719 7.30 -40.94 -2.24
C ALA A 719 6.13 -41.73 -2.84
N GLU A 720 5.97 -41.71 -4.17
CA GLU A 720 4.91 -42.44 -4.86
C GLU A 720 5.05 -43.94 -4.61
N GLY A 721 3.93 -44.63 -4.34
CA GLY A 721 3.94 -46.02 -3.96
C GLY A 721 4.23 -46.31 -2.49
N GLN A 722 4.58 -45.33 -1.68
CA GLN A 722 4.73 -45.46 -0.23
C GLN A 722 3.37 -45.38 0.48
N LYS A 723 3.25 -46.04 1.63
CA LYS A 723 2.05 -45.95 2.47
C LYS A 723 1.87 -44.50 2.97
N LYS A 724 0.59 -44.05 3.02
CA LYS A 724 0.26 -42.77 3.64
C LYS A 724 0.77 -42.72 5.08
N GLY A 725 1.39 -41.63 5.45
CA GLY A 725 1.94 -41.48 6.80
C GLY A 725 3.07 -40.46 6.90
N VAL A 726 3.71 -40.47 8.07
CA VAL A 726 4.82 -39.58 8.38
C VAL A 726 6.13 -40.23 7.99
N TYR A 727 7.00 -39.46 7.39
CA TYR A 727 8.33 -39.83 6.94
C TYR A 727 9.36 -38.77 7.36
N ILE A 728 10.62 -39.12 7.39
CA ILE A 728 11.74 -38.20 7.59
C ILE A 728 12.47 -38.07 6.24
N LEU A 729 12.52 -36.84 5.71
CA LEU A 729 13.30 -36.52 4.53
C LEU A 729 14.65 -35.93 4.99
N ARG A 730 15.74 -36.58 4.59
CA ARG A 730 17.11 -36.11 4.82
C ARG A 730 17.66 -35.56 3.51
N ILE A 731 18.23 -34.36 3.56
CA ILE A 731 18.81 -33.66 2.41
C ILE A 731 20.27 -33.35 2.73
N SER A 732 21.16 -33.54 1.78
CA SER A 732 22.58 -33.22 1.92
C SER A 732 23.15 -32.65 0.63
N ASP A 733 24.03 -31.65 0.75
CA ASP A 733 24.83 -31.09 -0.34
C ASP A 733 26.30 -31.62 -0.34
N GLY A 734 26.56 -32.62 0.48
CA GLY A 734 27.89 -33.18 0.68
C GLY A 734 28.73 -32.49 1.74
N LYS A 735 28.34 -31.25 2.15
CA LYS A 735 29.01 -30.48 3.22
C LYS A 735 28.11 -30.39 4.46
N GLN A 736 26.83 -30.17 4.26
CA GLN A 736 25.83 -30.07 5.31
C GLN A 736 24.73 -31.11 5.10
N THR A 737 24.04 -31.45 6.18
CA THR A 737 22.89 -32.36 6.15
C THR A 737 21.76 -31.79 6.95
N HIS A 738 20.57 -31.81 6.37
CA HIS A 738 19.33 -31.40 7.00
C HIS A 738 18.32 -32.52 6.99
N ALA A 739 17.50 -32.66 8.04
CA ALA A 739 16.45 -33.67 8.12
C ALA A 739 15.14 -33.05 8.56
N GLN A 740 14.06 -33.37 7.84
CA GLN A 740 12.74 -32.83 8.10
C GLN A 740 11.65 -33.90 8.04
N LYS A 741 10.65 -33.77 8.90
CA LYS A 741 9.43 -34.55 8.87
C LYS A 741 8.56 -34.13 7.68
N VAL A 742 8.13 -35.08 6.87
CA VAL A 742 7.21 -34.90 5.72
C VAL A 742 6.03 -35.86 5.84
N VAL A 743 4.91 -35.49 5.25
CA VAL A 743 3.69 -36.31 5.23
C VAL A 743 3.43 -36.78 3.81
N VAL A 744 3.34 -38.08 3.61
CA VAL A 744 2.95 -38.74 2.36
C VAL A 744 1.43 -39.02 2.43
N ARG A 745 0.70 -38.62 1.38
CA ARG A 745 -0.77 -38.63 1.35
C ARG A 745 -1.40 -39.68 0.44
#